data_cd4a7d324dd249e16799e06abad9fc6f
#
_entry.id   cd4a7d324dd249e16799e06abad9fc6f
#
_cell.length_a   1.000
_cell.length_b   1.000
_cell.length_c   1.000
_cell.angle_alpha   90.00
_cell.angle_beta   90.00
_cell.angle_gamma   90.00
#
_symmetry.space_group_name_H-M   'P 1'
#
loop_
_entity.id
_entity.type
_entity.pdbx_description
1 polymer ?
#
loop_
_entity_poly.entity_id
_entity_poly.type
_entity_poly.pdbx_seq_one_letter_code
_entity_poly.pdbx_strand_id
1 'polypeptide(L)'
;MTRRFATAVCGRRIKWLVVVFWVAVLMIGGMGASKLTSVENNEASSWLPGDAESTKALEASESFSDPDTMPAIVVYERDGGITDADRQQVAEDIQAFNDMNGQKAPALVGKSASDDDATVTIDGRIGQPELSEDGNALRVYVPINTGGPDGWEAMPDVVDHMRDVANDGADGMVTHVSGPGGTAADMATAFEGIDGALLLAAAGVVVLILLLTYRSPVLWILPLISAGVALTSAQGVIYLLARYADLTVNAQSTAILAILVFGAGTDYALLLIARYREELHRHEDRHEAMAEALHRAGPAIIASGSTVVLGMLCLLVADMNSTQGLGPVLAIGVTVGLLAMISLLPALLVIVGRWIFWPKRPHFDSVEPTTTSGFWAKVGRLIVRRPRAVWIGTAIVLGAMALGTTNLNATSLTNAEQFGGDTPDSIKGDAVIAKHFTADDASPVQIVTNAESADAVRQATAETEGIASVGEPRVTGDTAYIEASLVGNPVSDSAYNTVERVRDAVHAVPGSDALVGGASAFYLDTRVASQHDNWLVIPMVLIVVFFILVLLLRALVAPLLLIATVILSYGAALGVSALLFGEVFSVDNSDSAFPLWVFVFLVALGIDYNIFLMTRVREEAQKVGSRRGALIGLAATGGVITSAGLVLAGTFATLATIPMTFLIQMGFAVAFGVLLDTIIVRSVLVTALNLDLGRHMWWPSRLSRREYDEQFEDPDPTEERELIPIG
;
A
#
# COMPACT_ATOMS: atom_id res chain seq x y z
N MET A 1 -25.48 9.55 -13.27
CA MET A 1 -25.11 9.24 -14.68
C MET A 1 -26.31 9.44 -15.59
N THR A 2 -26.18 10.18 -16.69
CA THR A 2 -27.33 10.44 -17.55
C THR A 2 -27.68 9.19 -18.36
N ARG A 3 -28.97 8.90 -18.53
CA ARG A 3 -29.44 7.77 -19.36
C ARG A 3 -28.89 7.84 -20.79
N ARG A 4 -28.62 9.07 -21.28
CA ARG A 4 -28.00 9.30 -22.59
C ARG A 4 -26.58 8.75 -22.70
N PHE A 5 -25.76 8.89 -21.66
CA PHE A 5 -24.41 8.32 -21.65
C PHE A 5 -24.45 6.79 -21.63
N ALA A 6 -25.28 6.20 -20.76
CA ALA A 6 -25.43 4.75 -20.68
C ALA A 6 -25.90 4.13 -22.01
N THR A 7 -26.89 4.75 -22.67
CA THR A 7 -27.35 4.29 -24.00
C THR A 7 -26.30 4.51 -25.09
N ALA A 8 -25.48 5.55 -25.00
CA ALA A 8 -24.41 5.81 -25.97
C ALA A 8 -23.33 4.71 -25.87
N VAL A 9 -22.74 4.49 -24.69
CA VAL A 9 -21.67 3.50 -24.50
C VAL A 9 -22.10 2.09 -24.90
N CYS A 10 -23.36 1.72 -24.59
CA CYS A 10 -23.92 0.41 -24.91
C CYS A 10 -24.49 0.30 -26.34
N GLY A 11 -24.42 1.38 -27.13
CA GLY A 11 -24.98 1.44 -28.48
C GLY A 11 -24.35 0.45 -29.46
N ARG A 12 -25.14 -0.03 -30.46
CA ARG A 12 -24.70 -1.09 -31.39
C ARG A 12 -23.39 -0.78 -32.14
N ARG A 13 -23.11 0.50 -32.44
CA ARG A 13 -21.90 0.95 -33.14
C ARG A 13 -20.87 1.52 -32.19
N ILE A 14 -21.30 2.29 -31.18
CA ILE A 14 -20.39 3.03 -30.28
C ILE A 14 -19.57 2.08 -29.40
N LYS A 15 -20.09 0.91 -29.00
CA LYS A 15 -19.33 -0.10 -28.26
C LYS A 15 -18.01 -0.48 -28.94
N TRP A 16 -17.99 -0.56 -30.29
CA TRP A 16 -16.74 -0.86 -31.01
C TRP A 16 -15.78 0.32 -30.99
N LEU A 17 -16.27 1.57 -31.06
CA LEU A 17 -15.44 2.75 -30.89
C LEU A 17 -14.82 2.83 -29.50
N VAL A 18 -15.58 2.45 -28.47
CA VAL A 18 -15.07 2.35 -27.08
C VAL A 18 -13.95 1.30 -26.99
N VAL A 19 -14.12 0.14 -27.58
CA VAL A 19 -13.08 -0.90 -27.59
C VAL A 19 -11.83 -0.42 -28.34
N VAL A 20 -12.00 0.17 -29.53
CA VAL A 20 -10.87 0.72 -30.33
C VAL A 20 -10.15 1.83 -29.57
N PHE A 21 -10.90 2.72 -28.89
CA PHE A 21 -10.32 3.76 -28.03
C PHE A 21 -9.44 3.14 -26.93
N TRP A 22 -9.94 2.15 -26.19
CA TRP A 22 -9.17 1.52 -25.12
C TRP A 22 -7.99 0.69 -25.64
N VAL A 23 -8.09 0.09 -26.81
CA VAL A 23 -6.95 -0.57 -27.47
C VAL A 23 -5.87 0.47 -27.86
N ALA A 24 -6.27 1.63 -28.35
CA ALA A 24 -5.31 2.71 -28.63
C ALA A 24 -4.67 3.25 -27.35
N VAL A 25 -5.46 3.43 -26.28
CA VAL A 25 -4.95 3.84 -24.97
C VAL A 25 -3.99 2.79 -24.39
N LEU A 26 -4.31 1.50 -24.54
CA LEU A 26 -3.43 0.40 -24.12
C LEU A 26 -2.11 0.40 -24.87
N MET A 27 -2.12 0.61 -26.20
CA MET A 27 -0.88 0.65 -26.99
C MET A 27 0.00 1.83 -26.58
N ILE A 28 -0.57 3.03 -26.43
CA ILE A 28 0.16 4.22 -26.01
C ILE A 28 0.61 4.09 -24.55
N GLY A 29 -0.28 3.68 -23.68
CA GLY A 29 -0.01 3.47 -22.26
C GLY A 29 1.03 2.37 -22.02
N GLY A 30 1.00 1.29 -22.79
CA GLY A 30 1.98 0.20 -22.72
C GLY A 30 3.42 0.64 -23.01
N MET A 31 3.60 1.59 -23.92
CA MET A 31 4.92 2.19 -24.18
C MET A 31 5.45 3.02 -23.00
N GLY A 32 4.56 3.66 -22.24
CA GLY A 32 4.94 4.36 -21.02
C GLY A 32 5.10 3.40 -19.83
N ALA A 33 4.20 2.42 -19.70
CA ALA A 33 4.25 1.43 -18.63
C ALA A 33 5.56 0.62 -18.62
N SER A 34 6.08 0.27 -19.82
CA SER A 34 7.37 -0.44 -19.93
C SER A 34 8.59 0.40 -19.55
N LYS A 35 8.41 1.70 -19.33
CA LYS A 35 9.47 2.63 -18.92
C LYS A 35 9.22 3.21 -17.52
N LEU A 36 8.21 2.70 -16.80
CA LEU A 36 7.85 3.25 -15.49
C LEU A 36 8.99 3.08 -14.50
N THR A 37 9.64 1.92 -14.47
CA THR A 37 10.79 1.64 -13.59
C THR A 37 11.93 2.62 -13.78
N SER A 38 12.19 3.06 -15.01
CA SER A 38 13.27 4.04 -15.31
C SER A 38 13.01 5.47 -14.77
N VAL A 39 11.85 5.74 -14.21
CA VAL A 39 11.50 7.01 -13.56
C VAL A 39 11.10 6.82 -12.09
N GLU A 40 11.22 5.61 -11.56
CA GLU A 40 11.04 5.34 -10.14
C GLU A 40 12.23 5.90 -9.36
N ASN A 41 11.92 6.66 -8.31
CA ASN A 41 12.91 7.14 -7.38
C ASN A 41 12.82 6.31 -6.09
N ASN A 42 13.80 5.43 -5.86
CA ASN A 42 13.91 4.61 -4.68
C ASN A 42 15.01 5.08 -3.72
N GLU A 43 15.57 6.29 -3.95
CA GLU A 43 16.54 6.92 -3.06
C GLU A 43 15.92 7.28 -1.71
N ALA A 44 16.77 7.40 -0.69
CA ALA A 44 16.37 7.74 0.67
C ALA A 44 15.55 9.06 0.73
N SER A 45 15.92 10.06 -0.07
CA SER A 45 15.24 11.37 -0.16
C SER A 45 13.77 11.25 -0.57
N SER A 46 13.43 10.26 -1.40
CA SER A 46 12.05 10.01 -1.86
C SER A 46 11.13 9.42 -0.78
N TRP A 47 11.70 8.90 0.29
CA TRP A 47 10.95 8.29 1.41
C TRP A 47 10.82 9.24 2.59
N LEU A 48 11.83 10.09 2.82
CA LEU A 48 11.98 10.95 3.98
C LEU A 48 11.01 12.15 3.94
N PRO A 49 10.76 12.80 5.07
CA PRO A 49 10.02 14.05 5.10
C PRO A 49 10.79 15.15 4.35
N GLY A 50 10.15 15.80 3.35
CA GLY A 50 10.84 16.74 2.47
C GLY A 50 11.44 17.97 3.17
N ASP A 51 10.77 18.47 4.20
CA ASP A 51 11.20 19.66 4.95
C ASP A 51 12.03 19.35 6.20
N ALA A 52 12.27 18.07 6.52
CA ALA A 52 13.01 17.67 7.72
C ALA A 52 14.46 18.11 7.69
N GLU A 53 15.03 18.35 8.89
CA GLU A 53 16.42 18.75 9.03
C GLU A 53 17.36 17.64 8.56
N SER A 54 17.06 16.39 8.85
CA SER A 54 17.86 15.25 8.42
C SER A 54 17.91 15.11 6.90
N THR A 55 16.81 15.40 6.19
CA THR A 55 16.77 15.40 4.74
C THR A 55 17.63 16.53 4.15
N LYS A 56 17.55 17.72 4.72
CA LYS A 56 18.40 18.86 4.35
C LYS A 56 19.88 18.60 4.65
N ALA A 57 20.18 17.91 5.76
CA ALA A 57 21.53 17.51 6.09
C ALA A 57 22.08 16.50 5.07
N LEU A 58 21.23 15.55 4.61
CA LEU A 58 21.61 14.60 3.56
C LEU A 58 21.95 15.34 2.26
N GLU A 59 21.08 16.24 1.78
CA GLU A 59 21.33 17.05 0.59
C GLU A 59 22.62 17.90 0.73
N ALA A 60 22.82 18.53 1.88
CA ALA A 60 24.03 19.32 2.14
C ALA A 60 25.32 18.48 2.21
N SER A 61 25.20 17.19 2.56
CA SER A 61 26.33 16.27 2.61
C SER A 61 26.79 15.73 1.25
N GLU A 62 26.02 15.93 0.17
CA GLU A 62 26.37 15.48 -1.18
C GLU A 62 27.73 16.03 -1.67
N SER A 63 28.14 17.19 -1.17
CA SER A 63 29.47 17.76 -1.48
C SER A 63 30.64 16.99 -0.89
N PHE A 64 30.38 16.07 0.05
CA PHE A 64 31.38 15.24 0.75
C PHE A 64 31.38 13.77 0.33
N SER A 65 30.31 13.32 -0.31
CA SER A 65 30.15 11.96 -0.82
C SER A 65 29.31 12.01 -2.10
N ASP A 66 29.72 11.28 -3.13
CA ASP A 66 28.89 11.17 -4.33
C ASP A 66 27.57 10.48 -3.95
N PRO A 67 26.41 11.11 -4.17
CA PRO A 67 25.11 10.54 -3.83
C PRO A 67 24.83 9.23 -4.56
N ASP A 68 25.43 9.01 -5.73
CA ASP A 68 25.31 7.78 -6.52
C ASP A 68 26.22 6.66 -6.03
N THR A 69 27.09 6.92 -5.02
CA THR A 69 27.98 5.90 -4.45
C THR A 69 27.32 5.18 -3.29
N MET A 70 27.07 3.89 -3.46
CA MET A 70 26.55 2.97 -2.44
C MET A 70 27.67 2.04 -1.98
N PRO A 71 28.35 2.30 -0.84
CA PRO A 71 29.42 1.43 -0.39
C PRO A 71 28.86 0.08 0.07
N ALA A 72 29.44 -1.01 -0.45
CA ALA A 72 29.24 -2.35 0.08
C ALA A 72 30.34 -2.67 1.11
N ILE A 73 30.00 -3.46 2.13
CA ILE A 73 30.93 -3.94 3.15
C ILE A 73 31.00 -5.45 3.04
N VAL A 74 32.12 -5.97 2.54
CA VAL A 74 32.35 -7.40 2.50
C VAL A 74 32.94 -7.84 3.83
N VAL A 75 32.31 -8.79 4.49
CA VAL A 75 32.70 -9.29 5.81
C VAL A 75 33.06 -10.76 5.71
N TYR A 76 34.18 -11.10 6.30
CA TYR A 76 34.71 -12.46 6.38
C TYR A 76 34.83 -12.84 7.85
N GLU A 77 34.20 -13.92 8.29
CA GLU A 77 34.24 -14.45 9.66
C GLU A 77 34.87 -15.85 9.68
N ARG A 78 35.74 -16.11 10.62
CA ARG A 78 36.29 -17.45 10.88
C ARG A 78 36.27 -17.77 12.37
N ASP A 79 35.63 -18.84 12.72
CA ASP A 79 35.72 -19.38 14.07
C ASP A 79 37.15 -19.82 14.38
N GLY A 80 37.75 -19.19 15.39
CA GLY A 80 39.12 -19.49 15.82
C GLY A 80 40.22 -18.59 15.25
N GLY A 81 39.85 -17.52 14.57
CA GLY A 81 40.72 -16.43 14.14
C GLY A 81 41.12 -16.48 12.67
N ILE A 82 41.27 -15.30 12.10
CA ILE A 82 41.72 -15.06 10.73
C ILE A 82 43.17 -15.48 10.55
N THR A 83 43.45 -16.31 9.56
CA THR A 83 44.77 -16.83 9.23
C THR A 83 45.48 -15.99 8.17
N ASP A 84 46.77 -16.22 7.95
CA ASP A 84 47.52 -15.55 6.86
C ASP A 84 47.02 -15.99 5.47
N ALA A 85 46.51 -17.23 5.33
CA ALA A 85 45.92 -17.70 4.09
C ALA A 85 44.61 -16.95 3.77
N ASP A 86 43.79 -16.67 4.79
CA ASP A 86 42.58 -15.87 4.66
C ASP A 86 42.89 -14.44 4.22
N ARG A 87 43.91 -13.82 4.79
CA ARG A 87 44.37 -12.48 4.39
C ARG A 87 44.81 -12.44 2.93
N GLN A 88 45.46 -13.51 2.45
CA GLN A 88 45.85 -13.62 1.05
C GLN A 88 44.63 -13.76 0.14
N GLN A 89 43.63 -14.59 0.51
CA GLN A 89 42.39 -14.73 -0.23
C GLN A 89 41.66 -13.39 -0.32
N VAL A 90 41.50 -12.68 0.79
CA VAL A 90 40.84 -11.35 0.80
C VAL A 90 41.58 -10.34 -0.10
N ALA A 91 42.93 -10.44 -0.19
CA ALA A 91 43.71 -9.60 -1.10
C ALA A 91 43.44 -9.96 -2.59
N GLU A 92 43.22 -11.23 -2.91
CA GLU A 92 42.81 -11.68 -4.26
C GLU A 92 41.40 -11.23 -4.59
N ASP A 93 40.47 -11.30 -3.62
CA ASP A 93 39.07 -10.84 -3.79
C ASP A 93 39.03 -9.31 -4.05
N ILE A 94 39.84 -8.53 -3.33
CA ILE A 94 39.98 -7.07 -3.58
C ILE A 94 40.45 -6.78 -5.00
N GLN A 95 41.29 -7.60 -5.59
CA GLN A 95 41.71 -7.45 -6.99
C GLN A 95 40.54 -7.72 -7.91
N ALA A 96 39.77 -8.81 -7.66
CA ALA A 96 38.58 -9.14 -8.44
C ALA A 96 37.53 -8.05 -8.34
N PHE A 97 37.31 -7.43 -7.17
CA PHE A 97 36.40 -6.29 -7.02
C PHE A 97 36.89 -5.07 -7.82
N ASN A 98 38.19 -4.78 -7.86
CA ASN A 98 38.72 -3.71 -8.70
C ASN A 98 38.48 -3.99 -10.20
N ASP A 99 38.53 -5.26 -10.62
CA ASP A 99 38.32 -5.67 -12.02
C ASP A 99 36.86 -5.50 -12.46
N MET A 100 35.91 -5.28 -11.55
CA MET A 100 34.51 -4.90 -11.87
C MET A 100 34.43 -3.50 -12.49
N ASN A 101 35.40 -2.64 -12.23
CA ASN A 101 35.40 -1.26 -12.68
C ASN A 101 35.33 -1.17 -14.21
N GLY A 102 34.37 -0.41 -14.73
CA GLY A 102 34.13 -0.24 -16.16
C GLY A 102 33.33 -1.37 -16.82
N GLN A 103 32.93 -2.41 -16.06
CA GLN A 103 32.08 -3.48 -16.58
C GLN A 103 30.59 -3.09 -16.49
N LYS A 104 29.77 -3.70 -17.36
CA LYS A 104 28.31 -3.60 -17.26
C LYS A 104 27.80 -4.55 -16.19
N ALA A 105 26.92 -4.08 -15.31
CA ALA A 105 26.42 -4.85 -14.17
C ALA A 105 25.86 -6.25 -14.57
N PRO A 106 25.00 -6.40 -15.60
CA PRO A 106 24.51 -7.72 -16.00
C PRO A 106 25.62 -8.67 -16.49
N ALA A 107 26.70 -8.13 -17.06
CA ALA A 107 27.80 -8.95 -17.55
C ALA A 107 28.59 -9.63 -16.42
N LEU A 108 28.61 -9.05 -15.22
CA LEU A 108 29.28 -9.60 -14.04
C LEU A 108 28.71 -10.97 -13.65
N VAL A 109 27.40 -11.16 -13.82
CA VAL A 109 26.69 -12.43 -13.51
C VAL A 109 26.38 -13.25 -14.77
N GLY A 110 27.08 -12.98 -15.89
CA GLY A 110 26.94 -13.73 -17.13
C GLY A 110 25.65 -13.48 -17.92
N LYS A 111 24.90 -12.42 -17.61
CA LYS A 111 23.74 -11.97 -18.37
C LYS A 111 24.18 -11.19 -19.62
N SER A 112 23.30 -11.11 -20.62
CA SER A 112 23.57 -10.28 -21.81
C SER A 112 23.40 -8.82 -21.48
N ALA A 113 24.45 -8.02 -21.64
CA ALA A 113 24.44 -6.60 -21.37
C ALA A 113 24.15 -5.78 -22.64
N SER A 114 23.46 -4.64 -22.47
CA SER A 114 23.15 -3.64 -23.49
C SER A 114 23.95 -2.35 -23.26
N ASP A 115 23.87 -1.42 -24.22
CA ASP A 115 24.55 -0.12 -24.07
C ASP A 115 23.87 0.76 -22.99
N ASP A 116 22.58 0.54 -22.74
CA ASP A 116 21.79 1.30 -21.76
C ASP A 116 21.97 0.79 -20.32
N ASP A 117 22.54 -0.42 -20.12
CA ASP A 117 22.74 -0.97 -18.78
C ASP A 117 23.77 -0.18 -17.98
N ALA A 118 23.59 -0.14 -16.66
CA ALA A 118 24.49 0.55 -15.72
C ALA A 118 25.93 0.03 -15.83
N THR A 119 26.88 0.96 -15.82
CA THR A 119 28.32 0.66 -15.79
C THR A 119 28.81 0.81 -14.37
N VAL A 120 29.44 -0.23 -13.84
CA VAL A 120 30.01 -0.22 -12.49
C VAL A 120 31.24 0.67 -12.45
N THR A 121 31.27 1.60 -11.53
CA THR A 121 32.44 2.40 -11.21
C THR A 121 32.84 2.14 -9.77
N ILE A 122 34.09 1.74 -9.56
CA ILE A 122 34.67 1.70 -8.21
C ILE A 122 35.24 3.08 -7.92
N ASP A 123 34.55 3.80 -7.03
CA ASP A 123 34.85 5.21 -6.75
C ASP A 123 35.99 5.32 -5.73
N GLY A 124 37.20 5.53 -6.20
CA GLY A 124 38.38 5.60 -5.37
C GLY A 124 39.10 4.26 -5.16
N ARG A 125 39.82 4.12 -4.05
CA ARG A 125 40.47 2.87 -3.70
C ARG A 125 39.58 2.06 -2.77
N ILE A 126 39.45 0.77 -3.06
CA ILE A 126 38.88 -0.19 -2.11
C ILE A 126 39.66 -0.07 -0.80
N GLY A 127 38.93 -0.01 0.32
CA GLY A 127 39.55 0.10 1.67
C GLY A 127 40.51 -1.05 1.96
N GLN A 128 41.51 -0.80 2.81
CA GLN A 128 42.35 -1.90 3.30
C GLN A 128 41.52 -2.80 4.21
N PRO A 129 41.75 -4.14 4.19
CA PRO A 129 41.07 -5.03 5.11
C PRO A 129 41.29 -4.64 6.56
N GLU A 130 40.22 -4.44 7.29
CA GLU A 130 40.26 -4.10 8.70
C GLU A 130 39.96 -5.35 9.53
N LEU A 131 40.88 -5.70 10.43
CA LEU A 131 40.75 -6.84 11.34
C LEU A 131 39.99 -6.40 12.59
N SER A 132 39.03 -7.20 13.02
CA SER A 132 38.35 -7.00 14.29
C SER A 132 39.27 -7.11 15.51
N GLU A 133 38.93 -6.47 16.63
CA GLU A 133 39.76 -6.49 17.85
C GLU A 133 39.97 -7.91 18.40
N ASP A 134 38.97 -8.79 18.24
CA ASP A 134 39.04 -10.20 18.66
C ASP A 134 39.75 -11.12 17.66
N GLY A 135 40.13 -10.59 16.49
CA GLY A 135 40.87 -11.30 15.45
C GLY A 135 40.05 -12.33 14.66
N ASN A 136 38.71 -12.37 14.81
CA ASN A 136 37.86 -13.39 14.21
C ASN A 136 37.16 -12.94 12.92
N ALA A 137 37.20 -11.65 12.59
CA ALA A 137 36.57 -11.13 11.40
C ALA A 137 37.43 -10.09 10.66
N LEU A 138 37.27 -10.01 9.34
CA LEU A 138 37.77 -8.94 8.48
C LEU A 138 36.61 -8.23 7.79
N ARG A 139 36.74 -6.90 7.62
CA ARG A 139 35.80 -6.14 6.77
C ARG A 139 36.57 -5.36 5.69
N VAL A 140 35.94 -5.23 4.52
CA VAL A 140 36.47 -4.50 3.37
C VAL A 140 35.39 -3.57 2.84
N TYR A 141 35.70 -2.29 2.71
CA TYR A 141 34.80 -1.30 2.13
C TYR A 141 35.03 -1.20 0.61
N VAL A 142 34.01 -1.43 -0.17
CA VAL A 142 34.02 -1.33 -1.63
C VAL A 142 33.04 -0.22 -2.06
N PRO A 143 33.52 0.97 -2.44
CA PRO A 143 32.67 2.07 -2.88
C PRO A 143 32.20 1.80 -4.30
N ILE A 144 30.92 1.52 -4.48
CA ILE A 144 30.29 1.16 -5.75
C ILE A 144 29.43 2.32 -6.21
N ASN A 145 29.65 2.79 -7.42
CA ASN A 145 28.81 3.74 -8.13
C ASN A 145 28.25 3.05 -9.40
N THR A 146 26.95 2.97 -9.48
CA THR A 146 26.21 2.50 -10.65
C THR A 146 25.35 3.62 -11.25
N GLY A 147 25.83 4.87 -11.15
CA GLY A 147 25.17 6.13 -11.46
C GLY A 147 24.64 6.30 -12.88
N GLY A 148 23.85 5.32 -13.30
CA GLY A 148 23.01 5.38 -14.49
C GLY A 148 21.53 5.47 -14.10
N PRO A 149 20.65 5.61 -15.06
CA PRO A 149 19.19 5.67 -14.81
C PRO A 149 18.64 4.42 -14.10
N ASP A 150 19.34 3.29 -14.18
CA ASP A 150 18.95 2.00 -13.61
C ASP A 150 19.90 1.54 -12.48
N GLY A 151 20.59 2.48 -11.79
CA GLY A 151 21.59 2.18 -10.76
C GLY A 151 21.08 1.28 -9.65
N TRP A 152 19.88 1.53 -9.16
CA TRP A 152 19.21 0.71 -8.15
C TRP A 152 18.95 -0.72 -8.64
N GLU A 153 18.45 -0.89 -9.89
CA GLU A 153 18.15 -2.19 -10.47
C GLU A 153 19.42 -3.01 -10.79
N ALA A 154 20.56 -2.33 -10.91
CA ALA A 154 21.85 -2.97 -11.18
C ALA A 154 22.53 -3.52 -9.92
N MET A 155 22.18 -3.02 -8.74
CA MET A 155 22.84 -3.44 -7.47
C MET A 155 22.77 -4.93 -7.18
N PRO A 156 21.67 -5.66 -7.44
CA PRO A 156 21.64 -7.12 -7.28
C PRO A 156 22.73 -7.83 -8.07
N ASP A 157 22.91 -7.51 -9.36
CA ASP A 157 23.92 -8.16 -10.21
C ASP A 157 25.35 -7.87 -9.71
N VAL A 158 25.61 -6.65 -9.23
CA VAL A 158 26.90 -6.24 -8.68
C VAL A 158 27.20 -6.98 -7.38
N VAL A 159 26.26 -6.97 -6.44
CA VAL A 159 26.46 -7.56 -5.11
C VAL A 159 26.48 -9.08 -5.18
N ASP A 160 25.68 -9.71 -6.07
CA ASP A 160 25.74 -11.16 -6.27
C ASP A 160 27.09 -11.59 -6.83
N HIS A 161 27.67 -10.83 -7.78
CA HIS A 161 29.03 -11.09 -8.23
C HIS A 161 30.06 -10.96 -7.08
N MET A 162 29.90 -9.96 -6.22
CA MET A 162 30.77 -9.81 -5.03
C MET A 162 30.63 -10.98 -4.06
N ARG A 163 29.40 -11.48 -3.86
CA ARG A 163 29.13 -12.67 -3.04
C ARG A 163 29.78 -13.91 -3.63
N ASP A 164 29.68 -14.07 -4.95
CA ASP A 164 30.31 -15.20 -5.65
C ASP A 164 31.84 -15.17 -5.51
N VAL A 165 32.46 -14.01 -5.73
CA VAL A 165 33.90 -13.81 -5.55
C VAL A 165 34.33 -14.10 -4.12
N ALA A 166 33.63 -13.51 -3.12
CA ALA A 166 34.01 -13.68 -1.72
C ALA A 166 33.81 -15.13 -1.23
N ASN A 167 32.91 -15.90 -1.80
CA ASN A 167 32.69 -17.30 -1.48
C ASN A 167 33.65 -18.25 -2.20
N ASP A 168 34.24 -17.84 -3.34
CA ASP A 168 35.18 -18.66 -4.10
C ASP A 168 36.51 -18.71 -3.35
N GLY A 169 36.93 -19.90 -2.90
CA GLY A 169 38.12 -20.10 -2.12
C GLY A 169 38.02 -19.80 -0.62
N ALA A 170 36.84 -19.48 -0.11
CA ALA A 170 36.63 -19.17 1.32
C ALA A 170 36.63 -20.40 2.26
N ASP A 171 37.56 -21.37 2.05
CA ASP A 171 37.61 -22.61 2.81
C ASP A 171 37.61 -22.39 4.32
N GLY A 172 36.44 -22.59 4.97
CA GLY A 172 36.20 -22.43 6.42
C GLY A 172 35.99 -20.99 6.89
N MET A 173 35.88 -20.01 5.99
CA MET A 173 35.34 -18.67 6.29
C MET A 173 33.85 -18.62 5.93
N VAL A 174 33.12 -17.82 6.65
CA VAL A 174 31.77 -17.40 6.29
C VAL A 174 31.83 -15.98 5.76
N THR A 175 31.26 -15.73 4.61
CA THR A 175 31.34 -14.42 3.93
C THR A 175 29.97 -13.83 3.72
N HIS A 176 29.85 -12.53 3.88
CA HIS A 176 28.61 -11.78 3.64
C HIS A 176 28.93 -10.43 3.01
N VAL A 177 28.00 -9.92 2.20
CA VAL A 177 28.07 -8.56 1.65
C VAL A 177 26.96 -7.72 2.27
N SER A 178 27.35 -6.77 3.10
CA SER A 178 26.51 -5.88 3.89
C SER A 178 26.72 -4.40 3.50
N GLY A 179 26.32 -3.49 4.36
CA GLY A 179 26.37 -2.04 4.15
C GLY A 179 25.26 -1.52 3.22
N PRO A 180 25.27 -0.21 2.90
CA PRO A 180 24.24 0.41 2.05
C PRO A 180 24.06 -0.31 0.71
N GLY A 181 25.15 -0.69 0.03
CA GLY A 181 25.10 -1.41 -1.24
C GLY A 181 24.52 -2.83 -1.11
N GLY A 182 24.90 -3.59 -0.07
CA GLY A 182 24.34 -4.91 0.22
C GLY A 182 22.84 -4.85 0.53
N THR A 183 22.43 -3.89 1.37
CA THR A 183 21.02 -3.67 1.71
C THR A 183 20.20 -3.23 0.50
N ALA A 184 20.75 -2.32 -0.32
CA ALA A 184 20.10 -1.88 -1.56
C ALA A 184 19.87 -3.05 -2.53
N ALA A 185 20.86 -3.93 -2.71
CA ALA A 185 20.75 -5.10 -3.55
C ALA A 185 19.68 -6.09 -3.04
N ASP A 186 19.65 -6.37 -1.73
CA ASP A 186 18.66 -7.26 -1.14
C ASP A 186 17.23 -6.65 -1.22
N MET A 187 17.10 -5.33 -1.04
CA MET A 187 15.83 -4.63 -1.25
C MET A 187 15.39 -4.68 -2.71
N ALA A 188 16.28 -4.38 -3.65
CA ALA A 188 15.97 -4.46 -5.09
C ALA A 188 15.56 -5.88 -5.48
N THR A 189 16.28 -6.91 -4.98
CA THR A 189 15.91 -8.32 -5.17
C THR A 189 14.53 -8.66 -4.58
N ALA A 190 14.19 -8.11 -3.40
CA ALA A 190 12.87 -8.31 -2.79
C ALA A 190 11.75 -7.71 -3.65
N PHE A 191 12.04 -6.65 -4.41
CA PHE A 191 11.13 -6.05 -5.37
C PHE A 191 11.25 -6.66 -6.78
N GLU A 192 12.31 -7.41 -7.09
CA GLU A 192 12.47 -8.10 -8.37
C GLU A 192 11.37 -9.15 -8.56
N GLY A 193 10.73 -9.14 -9.70
CA GLY A 193 9.65 -10.10 -10.01
C GLY A 193 8.27 -9.75 -9.42
N ILE A 194 8.13 -8.66 -8.67
CA ILE A 194 6.83 -8.17 -8.17
C ILE A 194 5.83 -8.05 -9.32
N ASP A 195 6.23 -7.47 -10.44
CA ASP A 195 5.36 -7.24 -11.59
C ASP A 195 4.76 -8.55 -12.15
N GLY A 196 5.51 -9.64 -12.15
CA GLY A 196 5.03 -10.94 -12.65
C GLY A 196 4.31 -11.76 -11.59
N ALA A 197 4.98 -12.08 -10.50
CA ALA A 197 4.47 -13.00 -9.46
C ALA A 197 3.28 -12.41 -8.70
N LEU A 198 3.36 -11.14 -8.29
CA LEU A 198 2.29 -10.44 -7.59
C LEU A 198 1.04 -10.32 -8.46
N LEU A 199 1.20 -9.91 -9.73
CA LEU A 199 0.09 -9.80 -10.67
C LEU A 199 -0.57 -11.15 -10.94
N LEU A 200 0.22 -12.23 -11.09
CA LEU A 200 -0.31 -13.58 -11.26
C LEU A 200 -1.03 -14.07 -10.00
N ALA A 201 -0.49 -13.80 -8.82
CA ALA A 201 -1.13 -14.15 -7.55
C ALA A 201 -2.46 -13.39 -7.39
N ALA A 202 -2.47 -12.07 -7.59
CA ALA A 202 -3.66 -11.25 -7.51
C ALA A 202 -4.71 -11.67 -8.56
N ALA A 203 -4.30 -11.87 -9.81
CA ALA A 203 -5.18 -12.38 -10.86
C ALA A 203 -5.73 -13.77 -10.51
N GLY A 204 -4.91 -14.67 -9.99
CA GLY A 204 -5.31 -16.01 -9.55
C GLY A 204 -6.38 -15.97 -8.45
N VAL A 205 -6.20 -15.11 -7.44
CA VAL A 205 -7.18 -14.89 -6.37
C VAL A 205 -8.49 -14.35 -6.93
N VAL A 206 -8.42 -13.33 -7.80
CA VAL A 206 -9.60 -12.76 -8.47
C VAL A 206 -10.33 -13.82 -9.28
N VAL A 207 -9.63 -14.59 -10.10
CA VAL A 207 -10.20 -15.69 -10.91
C VAL A 207 -10.89 -16.72 -10.02
N LEU A 208 -10.21 -17.17 -8.97
CA LEU A 208 -10.77 -18.17 -8.04
C LEU A 208 -12.08 -17.69 -7.40
N ILE A 209 -12.09 -16.46 -6.88
CA ILE A 209 -13.28 -15.93 -6.20
C ILE A 209 -14.41 -15.63 -7.18
N LEU A 210 -14.12 -15.11 -8.38
CA LEU A 210 -15.11 -14.91 -9.43
C LEU A 210 -15.74 -16.23 -9.90
N LEU A 211 -14.92 -17.30 -10.03
CA LEU A 211 -15.43 -18.65 -10.35
C LEU A 211 -16.37 -19.18 -9.28
N LEU A 212 -16.00 -19.03 -8.00
CA LEU A 212 -16.83 -19.48 -6.87
C LEU A 212 -18.15 -18.69 -6.79
N THR A 213 -18.09 -17.38 -7.03
CA THR A 213 -19.24 -16.46 -6.89
C THR A 213 -20.23 -16.62 -8.03
N TYR A 214 -19.78 -16.53 -9.27
CA TYR A 214 -20.65 -16.55 -10.44
C TYR A 214 -20.88 -17.93 -11.01
N ARG A 215 -20.05 -18.90 -10.65
CA ARG A 215 -20.11 -20.28 -11.17
C ARG A 215 -20.12 -20.31 -12.70
N SER A 216 -19.43 -19.35 -13.31
CA SER A 216 -19.22 -19.27 -14.75
C SER A 216 -17.72 -19.35 -15.07
N PRO A 217 -17.28 -20.31 -15.87
CA PRO A 217 -15.86 -20.47 -16.20
C PRO A 217 -15.32 -19.42 -17.16
N VAL A 218 -16.17 -18.53 -17.68
CA VAL A 218 -15.78 -17.53 -18.71
C VAL A 218 -15.94 -16.11 -18.22
N LEU A 219 -16.80 -15.85 -17.22
CA LEU A 219 -17.18 -14.51 -16.82
C LEU A 219 -16.00 -13.69 -16.24
N TRP A 220 -15.06 -14.33 -15.56
CA TRP A 220 -13.90 -13.69 -14.96
C TRP A 220 -12.96 -13.03 -15.97
N ILE A 221 -12.98 -13.48 -17.24
CA ILE A 221 -12.07 -12.99 -18.29
C ILE A 221 -12.29 -11.49 -18.56
N LEU A 222 -13.54 -11.03 -18.63
CA LEU A 222 -13.82 -9.64 -19.03
C LEU A 222 -13.46 -8.62 -17.95
N PRO A 223 -13.77 -8.82 -16.66
CA PRO A 223 -13.26 -7.97 -15.58
C PRO A 223 -11.74 -7.93 -15.54
N LEU A 224 -11.08 -9.09 -15.66
CA LEU A 224 -9.63 -9.19 -15.58
C LEU A 224 -8.94 -8.45 -16.74
N ILE A 225 -9.42 -8.63 -17.98
CA ILE A 225 -8.93 -7.86 -19.14
C ILE A 225 -9.14 -6.36 -18.91
N SER A 226 -10.32 -5.96 -18.42
CA SER A 226 -10.60 -4.54 -18.19
C SER A 226 -9.71 -3.95 -17.10
N ALA A 227 -9.41 -4.71 -16.04
CA ALA A 227 -8.49 -4.30 -14.99
C ALA A 227 -7.04 -4.21 -15.50
N GLY A 228 -6.59 -5.18 -16.30
CA GLY A 228 -5.25 -5.16 -16.91
C GLY A 228 -5.06 -3.98 -17.86
N VAL A 229 -6.05 -3.70 -18.73
CA VAL A 229 -6.04 -2.51 -19.58
C VAL A 229 -6.00 -1.23 -18.75
N ALA A 230 -6.76 -1.18 -17.66
CA ALA A 230 -6.77 -0.02 -16.77
C ALA A 230 -5.42 0.19 -16.09
N LEU A 231 -4.81 -0.88 -15.56
CA LEU A 231 -3.50 -0.81 -14.89
C LEU A 231 -2.42 -0.31 -15.85
N THR A 232 -2.24 -0.96 -17.00
CA THR A 232 -1.24 -0.55 -17.99
C THR A 232 -1.46 0.89 -18.48
N SER A 233 -2.73 1.29 -18.66
CA SER A 233 -3.05 2.67 -19.03
C SER A 233 -2.73 3.67 -17.93
N ALA A 234 -2.99 3.31 -16.65
CA ALA A 234 -2.65 4.13 -15.48
C ALA A 234 -1.14 4.28 -15.33
N GLN A 235 -0.38 3.18 -15.45
CA GLN A 235 1.08 3.19 -15.42
C GLN A 235 1.67 4.10 -16.52
N GLY A 236 1.10 4.06 -17.73
CA GLY A 236 1.50 4.97 -18.81
C GLY A 236 1.24 6.44 -18.49
N VAL A 237 0.12 6.78 -17.85
CA VAL A 237 -0.18 8.15 -17.39
C VAL A 237 0.78 8.57 -16.27
N ILE A 238 1.04 7.68 -15.32
CA ILE A 238 1.95 7.92 -14.19
C ILE A 238 3.37 8.17 -14.72
N TYR A 239 3.86 7.35 -15.67
CA TYR A 239 5.15 7.57 -16.33
C TYR A 239 5.26 8.98 -16.93
N LEU A 240 4.23 9.42 -17.67
CA LEU A 240 4.23 10.75 -18.26
C LEU A 240 4.26 11.87 -17.20
N LEU A 241 3.55 11.69 -16.10
CA LEU A 241 3.55 12.68 -15.01
C LEU A 241 4.86 12.66 -14.22
N ALA A 242 5.43 11.49 -13.97
CA ALA A 242 6.76 11.37 -13.35
C ALA A 242 7.84 12.03 -14.22
N ARG A 243 7.79 11.82 -15.55
CA ARG A 243 8.79 12.34 -16.47
C ARG A 243 8.68 13.84 -16.75
N TYR A 244 7.46 14.43 -16.70
CA TYR A 244 7.23 15.81 -17.17
C TYR A 244 6.54 16.73 -16.14
N ALA A 245 6.12 16.21 -15.01
CA ALA A 245 5.38 16.96 -13.97
C ALA A 245 5.86 16.64 -12.55
N ASP A 246 7.08 16.14 -12.39
CA ASP A 246 7.77 15.88 -11.13
C ASP A 246 6.96 15.02 -10.14
N LEU A 247 6.15 14.08 -10.65
CA LEU A 247 5.43 13.12 -9.80
C LEU A 247 6.42 12.11 -9.24
N THR A 248 6.59 12.08 -7.92
CA THR A 248 7.42 11.06 -7.26
C THR A 248 6.71 9.71 -7.28
N VAL A 249 7.40 8.70 -7.81
CA VAL A 249 6.95 7.30 -7.90
C VAL A 249 8.05 6.41 -7.38
N ASN A 250 7.70 5.42 -6.56
CA ASN A 250 8.63 4.40 -6.07
C ASN A 250 8.04 2.99 -6.27
N ALA A 251 8.88 1.97 -6.17
CA ALA A 251 8.49 0.57 -6.38
C ALA A 251 7.33 0.12 -5.47
N GLN A 252 7.30 0.60 -4.22
CA GLN A 252 6.21 0.31 -3.29
C GLN A 252 4.86 0.88 -3.77
N SER A 253 4.84 2.12 -4.26
CA SER A 253 3.62 2.76 -4.77
C SER A 253 3.09 2.05 -6.01
N THR A 254 3.97 1.55 -6.87
CA THR A 254 3.63 0.78 -8.08
C THR A 254 3.04 -0.59 -7.71
N ALA A 255 3.60 -1.30 -6.72
CA ALA A 255 3.06 -2.55 -6.21
C ALA A 255 1.64 -2.38 -5.64
N ILE A 256 1.46 -1.37 -4.80
CA ILE A 256 0.14 -1.07 -4.19
C ILE A 256 -0.87 -0.64 -5.26
N LEU A 257 -0.45 0.15 -6.26
CA LEU A 257 -1.28 0.54 -7.40
C LEU A 257 -1.86 -0.67 -8.11
N ALA A 258 -1.01 -1.67 -8.40
CA ALA A 258 -1.44 -2.89 -9.08
C ALA A 258 -2.55 -3.60 -8.30
N ILE A 259 -2.36 -3.84 -7.00
CA ILE A 259 -3.34 -4.48 -6.13
C ILE A 259 -4.64 -3.67 -6.03
N LEU A 260 -4.54 -2.35 -5.89
CA LEU A 260 -5.70 -1.47 -5.78
C LEU A 260 -6.52 -1.45 -7.07
N VAL A 261 -5.89 -1.35 -8.24
CA VAL A 261 -6.59 -1.33 -9.54
C VAL A 261 -7.28 -2.66 -9.82
N PHE A 262 -6.63 -3.81 -9.52
CA PHE A 262 -7.26 -5.12 -9.64
C PHE A 262 -8.38 -5.30 -8.61
N GLY A 263 -8.17 -4.95 -7.35
CA GLY A 263 -9.14 -5.08 -6.27
C GLY A 263 -10.38 -4.19 -6.52
N ALA A 264 -10.20 -2.87 -6.51
CA ALA A 264 -11.31 -1.92 -6.69
C ALA A 264 -11.97 -2.04 -8.08
N GLY A 265 -11.17 -2.27 -9.14
CA GLY A 265 -11.70 -2.48 -10.48
C GLY A 265 -12.64 -3.69 -10.56
N THR A 266 -12.25 -4.82 -9.97
CA THR A 266 -13.12 -6.01 -9.95
C THR A 266 -14.37 -5.82 -9.10
N ASP A 267 -14.34 -5.01 -8.06
CA ASP A 267 -15.52 -4.67 -7.24
C ASP A 267 -16.56 -3.90 -8.06
N TYR A 268 -16.13 -2.89 -8.83
CA TYR A 268 -17.02 -2.17 -9.74
C TYR A 268 -17.58 -3.09 -10.82
N ALA A 269 -16.79 -4.02 -11.33
CA ALA A 269 -17.21 -5.03 -12.28
C ALA A 269 -18.27 -5.97 -11.69
N LEU A 270 -18.06 -6.45 -10.46
CA LEU A 270 -19.00 -7.33 -9.74
C LEU A 270 -20.39 -6.71 -9.62
N LEU A 271 -20.43 -5.45 -9.22
CA LEU A 271 -21.69 -4.70 -9.05
C LEU A 271 -22.43 -4.49 -10.38
N LEU A 272 -21.70 -4.09 -11.43
CA LEU A 272 -22.27 -3.89 -12.75
C LEU A 272 -22.80 -5.20 -13.34
N ILE A 273 -22.01 -6.29 -13.22
CA ILE A 273 -22.38 -7.61 -13.72
C ILE A 273 -23.61 -8.16 -13.00
N ALA A 274 -23.66 -8.01 -11.67
CA ALA A 274 -24.84 -8.43 -10.89
C ALA A 274 -26.10 -7.70 -11.36
N ARG A 275 -26.00 -6.37 -11.55
CA ARG A 275 -27.11 -5.57 -12.05
C ARG A 275 -27.48 -5.90 -13.50
N TYR A 276 -26.49 -6.10 -14.37
CA TYR A 276 -26.71 -6.51 -15.75
C TYR A 276 -27.44 -7.85 -15.84
N ARG A 277 -27.05 -8.82 -14.99
CA ARG A 277 -27.74 -10.12 -14.90
C ARG A 277 -29.20 -9.97 -14.50
N GLU A 278 -29.50 -9.10 -13.52
CA GLU A 278 -30.88 -8.78 -13.10
C GLU A 278 -31.69 -8.18 -14.27
N GLU A 279 -31.13 -7.19 -14.99
CA GLU A 279 -31.83 -6.52 -16.09
C GLU A 279 -31.98 -7.42 -17.33
N LEU A 280 -31.13 -8.45 -17.52
CA LEU A 280 -31.27 -9.44 -18.58
C LEU A 280 -32.51 -10.34 -18.40
N HIS A 281 -33.07 -10.49 -17.21
CA HIS A 281 -34.32 -11.17 -16.96
C HIS A 281 -35.51 -10.29 -17.37
N ARG A 282 -35.38 -8.96 -17.36
CA ARG A 282 -36.45 -7.98 -17.62
C ARG A 282 -36.45 -7.44 -19.05
N HIS A 283 -35.33 -7.50 -19.75
CA HIS A 283 -35.19 -6.95 -21.10
C HIS A 283 -34.71 -8.03 -22.07
N GLU A 284 -35.34 -8.11 -23.25
CA GLU A 284 -34.97 -9.03 -24.30
C GLU A 284 -33.66 -8.58 -25.00
N ASP A 285 -33.55 -7.27 -25.33
CA ASP A 285 -32.31 -6.71 -25.92
C ASP A 285 -31.23 -6.47 -24.88
N ARG A 286 -30.08 -7.14 -25.08
CA ARG A 286 -28.89 -7.02 -24.22
C ARG A 286 -28.35 -5.58 -24.12
N HIS A 287 -28.55 -4.74 -25.13
CA HIS A 287 -28.12 -3.35 -25.13
C HIS A 287 -28.97 -2.51 -24.18
N GLU A 288 -30.31 -2.72 -24.21
CA GLU A 288 -31.23 -2.06 -23.29
C GLU A 288 -31.01 -2.51 -21.86
N ALA A 289 -30.82 -3.83 -21.63
CA ALA A 289 -30.49 -4.39 -20.32
C ALA A 289 -29.23 -3.76 -19.72
N MET A 290 -28.17 -3.63 -20.53
CA MET A 290 -26.91 -3.02 -20.04
C MET A 290 -27.07 -1.51 -19.82
N ALA A 291 -27.78 -0.81 -20.69
CA ALA A 291 -28.00 0.63 -20.53
C ALA A 291 -28.78 0.93 -19.25
N GLU A 292 -29.78 0.12 -18.92
CA GLU A 292 -30.55 0.25 -17.67
C GLU A 292 -29.68 -0.16 -16.45
N ALA A 293 -28.91 -1.24 -16.54
CA ALA A 293 -27.98 -1.66 -15.49
C ALA A 293 -26.95 -0.56 -15.16
N LEU A 294 -26.35 0.01 -16.19
CA LEU A 294 -25.37 1.10 -16.05
C LEU A 294 -26.03 2.40 -15.56
N HIS A 295 -27.27 2.68 -15.97
CA HIS A 295 -28.00 3.84 -15.47
C HIS A 295 -28.28 3.74 -13.96
N ARG A 296 -28.61 2.55 -13.46
CA ARG A 296 -28.95 2.33 -12.04
C ARG A 296 -27.72 2.12 -11.17
N ALA A 297 -26.73 1.33 -11.60
CA ALA A 297 -25.50 1.09 -10.82
C ALA A 297 -24.50 2.23 -10.94
N GLY A 298 -24.42 2.92 -12.09
CA GLY A 298 -23.42 3.93 -12.39
C GLY A 298 -23.28 5.05 -11.36
N PRO A 299 -24.36 5.67 -10.86
CA PRO A 299 -24.23 6.70 -9.83
C PRO A 299 -23.55 6.23 -8.55
N ALA A 300 -23.82 5.00 -8.12
CA ALA A 300 -23.20 4.42 -6.94
C ALA A 300 -21.74 4.07 -7.20
N ILE A 301 -21.40 3.50 -8.37
CA ILE A 301 -20.02 3.19 -8.79
C ILE A 301 -19.17 4.49 -8.88
N ILE A 302 -19.71 5.55 -9.49
CA ILE A 302 -19.01 6.84 -9.59
C ILE A 302 -18.82 7.47 -8.21
N ALA A 303 -19.83 7.43 -7.35
CA ALA A 303 -19.72 7.98 -6.01
C ALA A 303 -18.63 7.23 -5.20
N SER A 304 -18.64 5.90 -5.27
CA SER A 304 -17.65 5.01 -4.67
C SER A 304 -16.24 5.34 -5.17
N GLY A 305 -16.00 5.29 -6.49
CA GLY A 305 -14.69 5.63 -7.05
C GLY A 305 -14.23 7.05 -6.70
N SER A 306 -15.17 8.03 -6.67
CA SER A 306 -14.85 9.39 -6.26
C SER A 306 -14.43 9.48 -4.78
N THR A 307 -15.02 8.67 -3.91
CA THR A 307 -14.63 8.60 -2.48
C THR A 307 -13.20 8.09 -2.35
N VAL A 308 -12.83 7.04 -3.09
CA VAL A 308 -11.46 6.51 -3.09
C VAL A 308 -10.48 7.55 -3.64
N VAL A 309 -10.77 8.12 -4.81
CA VAL A 309 -9.90 9.13 -5.45
C VAL A 309 -9.67 10.33 -4.54
N LEU A 310 -10.73 10.90 -3.97
CA LEU A 310 -10.60 12.05 -3.07
C LEU A 310 -9.94 11.69 -1.74
N GLY A 311 -10.18 10.49 -1.23
CA GLY A 311 -9.48 9.98 -0.05
C GLY A 311 -7.97 9.84 -0.28
N MET A 312 -7.56 9.29 -1.45
CA MET A 312 -6.14 9.18 -1.82
C MET A 312 -5.50 10.56 -2.06
N LEU A 313 -6.22 11.50 -2.68
CA LEU A 313 -5.71 12.86 -2.87
C LEU A 313 -5.52 13.63 -1.54
N CYS A 314 -6.16 13.22 -0.45
CA CYS A 314 -5.86 13.78 0.86
C CYS A 314 -4.41 13.51 1.32
N LEU A 315 -3.75 12.49 0.78
CA LEU A 315 -2.33 12.19 1.08
C LEU A 315 -1.37 13.26 0.53
N LEU A 316 -1.79 14.12 -0.40
CA LEU A 316 -0.98 15.21 -0.93
C LEU A 316 -0.51 16.24 0.10
N VAL A 317 -1.18 16.31 1.25
CA VAL A 317 -0.81 17.24 2.33
C VAL A 317 0.07 16.59 3.40
N ALA A 318 0.52 15.37 3.17
CA ALA A 318 1.42 14.67 4.07
C ALA A 318 2.83 15.27 4.02
N ASP A 319 3.53 15.25 5.14
CA ASP A 319 4.93 15.69 5.25
C ASP A 319 5.90 14.62 4.71
N MET A 320 5.52 13.34 4.81
CA MET A 320 6.29 12.22 4.28
C MET A 320 6.22 12.18 2.76
N ASN A 321 7.34 12.28 2.05
CA ASN A 321 7.41 12.22 0.57
C ASN A 321 6.81 10.92 0.01
N SER A 322 7.09 9.77 0.64
CA SER A 322 6.51 8.48 0.26
C SER A 322 4.99 8.46 0.33
N THR A 323 4.41 9.07 1.37
CA THR A 323 2.96 9.19 1.55
C THR A 323 2.36 10.21 0.57
N GLN A 324 3.02 11.35 0.39
CA GLN A 324 2.59 12.40 -0.53
C GLN A 324 2.56 11.91 -1.99
N GLY A 325 3.60 11.20 -2.45
CA GLY A 325 3.69 10.63 -3.79
C GLY A 325 2.67 9.51 -4.04
N LEU A 326 2.38 8.68 -3.03
CA LEU A 326 1.41 7.59 -3.11
C LEU A 326 0.00 8.08 -3.50
N GLY A 327 -0.45 9.21 -2.95
CA GLY A 327 -1.79 9.75 -3.16
C GLY A 327 -2.18 9.90 -4.63
N PRO A 328 -1.46 10.70 -5.43
CA PRO A 328 -1.73 10.89 -6.85
C PRO A 328 -1.60 9.60 -7.67
N VAL A 329 -0.60 8.77 -7.40
CA VAL A 329 -0.38 7.49 -8.09
C VAL A 329 -1.63 6.61 -7.98
N LEU A 330 -2.13 6.42 -6.77
CA LEU A 330 -3.33 5.61 -6.52
C LEU A 330 -4.61 6.27 -7.05
N ALA A 331 -4.74 7.59 -6.92
CA ALA A 331 -5.88 8.34 -7.45
C ALA A 331 -6.01 8.22 -8.98
N ILE A 332 -4.87 8.26 -9.70
CA ILE A 332 -4.83 8.02 -11.15
C ILE A 332 -5.26 6.59 -11.45
N GLY A 333 -4.70 5.60 -10.75
CA GLY A 333 -5.06 4.19 -10.93
C GLY A 333 -6.54 3.93 -10.79
N VAL A 334 -7.13 4.41 -9.69
CA VAL A 334 -8.58 4.26 -9.44
C VAL A 334 -9.42 5.02 -10.46
N THR A 335 -9.00 6.22 -10.88
CA THR A 335 -9.71 7.00 -11.90
C THR A 335 -9.74 6.27 -13.24
N VAL A 336 -8.59 5.78 -13.71
CA VAL A 336 -8.51 5.02 -14.97
C VAL A 336 -9.26 3.70 -14.84
N GLY A 337 -9.15 3.01 -13.71
CA GLY A 337 -9.93 1.81 -13.38
C GLY A 337 -11.43 2.04 -13.44
N LEU A 338 -11.91 3.10 -12.80
CA LEU A 338 -13.31 3.51 -12.83
C LEU A 338 -13.79 3.78 -14.27
N LEU A 339 -13.01 4.53 -15.05
CA LEU A 339 -13.33 4.82 -16.46
C LEU A 339 -13.40 3.55 -17.31
N ALA A 340 -12.49 2.61 -17.12
CA ALA A 340 -12.52 1.32 -17.80
C ALA A 340 -13.76 0.50 -17.42
N MET A 341 -14.10 0.48 -16.12
CA MET A 341 -15.24 -0.31 -15.63
C MET A 341 -16.62 0.26 -16.01
N ILE A 342 -16.73 1.57 -16.27
CA ILE A 342 -17.99 2.18 -16.73
C ILE A 342 -18.07 2.34 -18.26
N SER A 343 -17.00 2.06 -18.99
CA SER A 343 -16.99 2.20 -20.46
C SER A 343 -16.56 0.92 -21.18
N LEU A 344 -15.34 0.41 -20.94
CA LEU A 344 -14.81 -0.78 -21.61
C LEU A 344 -15.57 -2.04 -21.22
N LEU A 345 -15.72 -2.29 -19.91
CA LEU A 345 -16.41 -3.51 -19.42
C LEU A 345 -17.85 -3.63 -19.92
N PRO A 346 -18.72 -2.57 -19.88
CA PRO A 346 -20.05 -2.64 -20.46
C PRO A 346 -20.05 -2.96 -21.96
N ALA A 347 -19.11 -2.36 -22.72
CA ALA A 347 -18.96 -2.63 -24.14
C ALA A 347 -18.62 -4.10 -24.42
N LEU A 348 -17.66 -4.67 -23.67
CA LEU A 348 -17.27 -6.08 -23.77
C LEU A 348 -18.42 -7.02 -23.36
N LEU A 349 -19.11 -6.74 -22.27
CA LEU A 349 -20.25 -7.54 -21.80
C LEU A 349 -21.40 -7.56 -22.82
N VAL A 350 -21.69 -6.42 -23.47
CA VAL A 350 -22.70 -6.35 -24.53
C VAL A 350 -22.26 -7.08 -25.80
N ILE A 351 -20.97 -7.11 -26.13
CA ILE A 351 -20.45 -7.86 -27.27
C ILE A 351 -20.67 -9.35 -27.07
N VAL A 352 -20.28 -9.90 -25.93
CA VAL A 352 -20.44 -11.33 -25.61
C VAL A 352 -21.91 -11.68 -25.28
N GLY A 353 -22.63 -10.77 -24.60
CA GLY A 353 -24.05 -10.94 -24.27
C GLY A 353 -24.30 -12.04 -23.23
N ARG A 354 -25.49 -12.70 -23.34
CA ARG A 354 -25.93 -13.73 -22.37
C ARG A 354 -25.02 -14.95 -22.27
N TRP A 355 -24.22 -15.23 -23.30
CA TRP A 355 -23.35 -16.39 -23.34
C TRP A 355 -22.28 -16.37 -22.23
N ILE A 356 -21.85 -15.19 -21.81
CA ILE A 356 -20.83 -15.02 -20.74
C ILE A 356 -21.27 -15.68 -19.41
N PHE A 357 -22.57 -15.87 -19.18
CA PHE A 357 -23.11 -16.49 -17.98
C PHE A 357 -23.25 -18.02 -18.08
N TRP A 358 -22.65 -18.65 -19.13
CA TRP A 358 -22.66 -20.10 -19.23
C TRP A 358 -22.06 -20.76 -17.96
N PRO A 359 -22.66 -21.87 -17.41
CA PRO A 359 -23.78 -22.66 -17.96
C PRO A 359 -25.18 -22.10 -17.60
N LYS A 360 -25.33 -21.24 -16.59
CA LYS A 360 -26.65 -20.72 -16.14
C LYS A 360 -26.95 -19.36 -16.77
N ARG A 361 -27.35 -19.41 -18.05
CA ARG A 361 -27.69 -18.18 -18.80
C ARG A 361 -29.01 -17.58 -18.32
N PRO A 362 -29.09 -16.25 -18.08
CA PRO A 362 -30.34 -15.59 -17.77
C PRO A 362 -31.25 -15.57 -19.00
N HIS A 363 -32.50 -16.03 -18.83
CA HIS A 363 -33.53 -16.00 -19.88
C HIS A 363 -34.47 -14.83 -19.63
N PHE A 364 -35.00 -14.26 -20.71
CA PHE A 364 -36.05 -13.24 -20.64
C PHE A 364 -37.31 -13.83 -19.99
N ASP A 365 -37.98 -13.04 -19.16
CA ASP A 365 -39.23 -13.41 -18.45
C ASP A 365 -39.08 -14.63 -17.48
N SER A 366 -37.87 -14.96 -17.07
CA SER A 366 -37.64 -15.97 -16.03
C SER A 366 -37.77 -15.36 -14.64
N VAL A 367 -38.43 -16.08 -13.72
CA VAL A 367 -38.65 -15.65 -12.33
C VAL A 367 -37.26 -15.50 -11.65
N GLU A 368 -36.97 -14.32 -11.13
CA GLU A 368 -35.81 -14.10 -10.27
C GLU A 368 -35.91 -15.03 -9.05
N PRO A 369 -34.80 -15.65 -8.61
CA PRO A 369 -34.76 -16.33 -7.32
C PRO A 369 -35.17 -15.34 -6.23
N THR A 370 -36.26 -15.63 -5.53
CA THR A 370 -36.82 -14.77 -4.50
C THR A 370 -35.77 -14.37 -3.49
N THR A 371 -35.62 -13.06 -3.27
CA THR A 371 -34.68 -12.44 -2.31
C THR A 371 -34.94 -12.88 -0.85
N THR A 372 -36.01 -13.63 -0.61
CA THR A 372 -36.47 -14.05 0.74
C THR A 372 -35.78 -15.31 1.28
N SER A 373 -35.09 -16.11 0.45
CA SER A 373 -34.58 -17.45 0.84
C SER A 373 -33.06 -17.57 1.05
N GLY A 374 -32.28 -16.49 0.88
CA GLY A 374 -30.82 -16.51 0.96
C GLY A 374 -30.26 -16.51 2.39
N PHE A 375 -28.93 -16.78 2.53
CA PHE A 375 -28.21 -16.71 3.80
C PHE A 375 -28.41 -15.35 4.48
N TRP A 376 -28.24 -14.25 3.76
CA TRP A 376 -28.38 -12.89 4.30
C TRP A 376 -29.82 -12.54 4.70
N ALA A 377 -30.82 -13.12 4.06
CA ALA A 377 -32.20 -13.01 4.50
C ALA A 377 -32.42 -13.70 5.86
N LYS A 378 -31.74 -14.84 6.12
CA LYS A 378 -31.77 -15.51 7.45
C LYS A 378 -31.09 -14.66 8.52
N VAL A 379 -29.93 -14.07 8.20
CA VAL A 379 -29.21 -13.16 9.10
C VAL A 379 -30.07 -11.95 9.43
N GLY A 380 -30.70 -11.32 8.42
CA GLY A 380 -31.63 -10.19 8.64
C GLY A 380 -32.77 -10.55 9.59
N ARG A 381 -33.43 -11.71 9.42
CA ARG A 381 -34.48 -12.19 10.33
C ARG A 381 -34.00 -12.40 11.78
N LEU A 382 -32.76 -12.82 11.96
CA LEU A 382 -32.17 -12.96 13.31
C LEU A 382 -31.96 -11.60 13.97
N ILE A 383 -31.48 -10.62 13.22
CA ILE A 383 -31.20 -9.25 13.70
C ILE A 383 -32.51 -8.55 14.11
N VAL A 384 -33.58 -8.72 13.34
CA VAL A 384 -34.89 -8.09 13.62
C VAL A 384 -35.41 -8.41 15.02
N ARG A 385 -35.15 -9.60 15.53
CA ARG A 385 -35.64 -10.03 16.85
C ARG A 385 -35.15 -9.15 18.00
N ARG A 386 -33.89 -8.69 17.97
CA ARG A 386 -33.26 -7.88 19.02
C ARG A 386 -32.22 -6.92 18.43
N PRO A 387 -32.59 -5.93 17.60
CA PRO A 387 -31.63 -5.10 16.89
C PRO A 387 -30.69 -4.33 17.83
N ARG A 388 -31.22 -3.83 18.98
CA ARG A 388 -30.40 -3.12 19.99
C ARG A 388 -29.31 -4.00 20.59
N ALA A 389 -29.67 -5.21 21.00
CA ALA A 389 -28.72 -6.14 21.59
C ALA A 389 -27.62 -6.53 20.56
N VAL A 390 -28.00 -6.65 19.29
CA VAL A 390 -27.07 -7.02 18.21
C VAL A 390 -26.07 -5.90 17.95
N TRP A 391 -26.51 -4.64 17.73
CA TRP A 391 -25.54 -3.59 17.44
C TRP A 391 -24.69 -3.23 18.66
N ILE A 392 -25.24 -3.23 19.89
CA ILE A 392 -24.46 -2.98 21.11
C ILE A 392 -23.44 -4.10 21.32
N GLY A 393 -23.85 -5.37 21.22
CA GLY A 393 -22.94 -6.51 21.36
C GLY A 393 -21.82 -6.51 20.33
N THR A 394 -22.15 -6.24 19.05
CA THR A 394 -21.13 -6.11 18.00
C THR A 394 -20.18 -4.95 18.26
N ALA A 395 -20.69 -3.78 18.68
CA ALA A 395 -19.86 -2.64 19.00
C ALA A 395 -18.91 -2.91 20.18
N ILE A 396 -19.38 -3.64 21.20
CA ILE A 396 -18.53 -4.05 22.34
C ILE A 396 -17.42 -5.01 21.87
N VAL A 397 -17.75 -6.00 21.03
CA VAL A 397 -16.74 -6.93 20.50
C VAL A 397 -15.69 -6.20 19.67
N LEU A 398 -16.13 -5.33 18.76
CA LEU A 398 -15.20 -4.52 17.95
C LEU A 398 -14.38 -3.55 18.81
N GLY A 399 -15.00 -2.95 19.84
CA GLY A 399 -14.29 -2.11 20.80
C GLY A 399 -13.24 -2.88 21.61
N ALA A 400 -13.56 -4.12 22.01
CA ALA A 400 -12.59 -5.00 22.69
C ALA A 400 -11.41 -5.37 21.76
N MET A 401 -11.69 -5.66 20.49
CA MET A 401 -10.64 -5.89 19.49
C MET A 401 -9.77 -4.63 19.30
N ALA A 402 -10.39 -3.45 19.28
CA ALA A 402 -9.67 -2.17 19.14
C ALA A 402 -8.73 -1.88 20.33
N LEU A 403 -8.95 -2.44 21.53
CA LEU A 403 -8.01 -2.31 22.64
C LEU A 403 -6.63 -2.91 22.32
N GLY A 404 -6.54 -3.85 21.39
CA GLY A 404 -5.27 -4.38 20.91
C GLY A 404 -4.34 -3.32 20.27
N THR A 405 -4.85 -2.15 19.86
CA THR A 405 -4.02 -1.05 19.35
C THR A 405 -3.02 -0.52 20.37
N THR A 406 -3.25 -0.76 21.67
CA THR A 406 -2.29 -0.39 22.72
C THR A 406 -0.99 -1.18 22.66
N ASN A 407 -0.97 -2.29 21.93
CA ASN A 407 0.24 -3.10 21.69
C ASN A 407 0.92 -2.74 20.34
N LEU A 408 0.35 -1.81 19.58
CA LEU A 408 0.96 -1.39 18.32
C LEU A 408 2.14 -0.47 18.60
N ASN A 409 3.32 -0.89 18.17
CA ASN A 409 4.53 -0.11 18.23
C ASN A 409 4.90 0.38 16.81
N ALA A 410 4.27 1.47 16.38
CA ALA A 410 4.51 2.08 15.07
C ALA A 410 5.60 3.17 15.20
N THR A 411 6.84 2.74 15.33
CA THR A 411 7.99 3.65 15.51
C THR A 411 8.81 3.79 14.24
N SER A 412 9.46 2.76 13.84
CA SER A 412 10.16 2.55 12.56
C SER A 412 10.67 1.11 12.55
N LEU A 413 10.92 0.57 11.38
CA LEU A 413 11.53 -0.74 11.22
C LEU A 413 13.06 -0.57 11.08
N THR A 414 13.84 -1.33 11.83
CA THR A 414 15.28 -1.46 11.58
C THR A 414 15.52 -2.15 10.25
N ASN A 415 16.74 -2.03 9.68
CA ASN A 415 17.08 -2.71 8.43
C ASN A 415 16.75 -4.22 8.50
N ALA A 416 17.05 -4.87 9.62
CA ALA A 416 16.75 -6.28 9.83
C ALA A 416 15.23 -6.59 9.85
N GLU A 417 14.43 -5.70 10.44
CA GLU A 417 12.98 -5.85 10.54
C GLU A 417 12.25 -5.49 9.24
N GLN A 418 12.89 -4.78 8.31
CA GLN A 418 12.26 -4.44 7.02
C GLN A 418 12.01 -5.67 6.16
N PHE A 419 12.84 -6.71 6.28
CA PHE A 419 12.67 -7.94 5.52
C PHE A 419 11.79 -8.94 6.26
N GLY A 420 10.83 -9.50 5.55
CA GLY A 420 9.96 -10.58 6.03
C GLY A 420 10.40 -11.92 5.45
N GLY A 421 10.46 -12.95 6.27
CA GLY A 421 10.85 -14.30 5.85
C GLY A 421 12.30 -14.63 6.17
N ASP A 422 13.05 -15.18 5.19
CA ASP A 422 14.46 -15.53 5.38
C ASP A 422 15.31 -14.27 5.53
N THR A 423 16.24 -14.29 6.48
CA THR A 423 17.16 -13.15 6.71
C THR A 423 18.09 -12.98 5.52
N PRO A 424 18.10 -11.83 4.84
CA PRO A 424 18.98 -11.57 3.72
C PRO A 424 20.46 -11.61 4.10
N ASP A 425 21.30 -11.71 3.07
CA ASP A 425 22.75 -11.80 3.26
C ASP A 425 23.34 -10.52 3.89
N SER A 426 22.86 -9.35 3.47
CA SER A 426 23.28 -8.07 4.05
C SER A 426 23.03 -7.98 5.55
N ILE A 427 21.90 -8.49 6.02
CA ILE A 427 21.52 -8.48 7.44
C ILE A 427 22.36 -9.49 8.24
N LYS A 428 22.72 -10.64 7.65
CA LYS A 428 23.69 -11.57 8.28
C LYS A 428 25.05 -10.91 8.43
N GLY A 429 25.48 -10.19 7.39
CA GLY A 429 26.71 -9.39 7.44
C GLY A 429 26.67 -8.30 8.52
N ASP A 430 25.55 -7.57 8.65
CA ASP A 430 25.35 -6.60 9.73
C ASP A 430 25.48 -7.24 11.11
N ALA A 431 24.95 -8.45 11.29
CA ALA A 431 25.07 -9.19 12.54
C ALA A 431 26.53 -9.59 12.86
N VAL A 432 27.32 -9.96 11.85
CA VAL A 432 28.74 -10.23 12.00
C VAL A 432 29.52 -8.96 12.35
N ILE A 433 29.21 -7.83 11.68
CA ILE A 433 29.79 -6.52 11.99
C ILE A 433 29.51 -6.15 13.45
N ALA A 434 28.23 -6.24 13.86
CA ALA A 434 27.82 -5.90 15.23
C ALA A 434 28.46 -6.82 16.31
N LYS A 435 28.81 -8.05 15.94
CA LYS A 435 29.43 -9.04 16.85
C LYS A 435 30.91 -8.79 17.06
N HIS A 436 31.68 -8.40 16.02
CA HIS A 436 33.12 -8.37 16.01
C HIS A 436 33.73 -6.97 15.94
N PHE A 437 32.96 -5.97 15.51
CA PHE A 437 33.40 -4.58 15.42
C PHE A 437 32.63 -3.71 16.41
N THR A 438 33.23 -2.64 16.89
CA THR A 438 32.58 -1.76 17.85
C THR A 438 31.41 -1.03 17.20
N ALA A 439 30.29 -0.91 17.93
CA ALA A 439 29.06 -0.26 17.44
C ALA A 439 29.24 1.24 17.10
N ASP A 440 30.37 1.83 17.48
CA ASP A 440 30.63 3.26 17.34
C ASP A 440 30.69 3.74 15.87
N ASP A 441 30.96 2.81 14.93
CA ASP A 441 31.16 3.16 13.51
C ASP A 441 29.94 2.86 12.61
N ALA A 442 28.92 2.19 13.12
CA ALA A 442 27.86 1.63 12.24
C ALA A 442 26.78 2.62 11.81
N SER A 443 26.52 3.68 12.56
CA SER A 443 25.44 4.64 12.25
C SER A 443 25.68 5.99 12.91
N PRO A 444 26.66 6.77 12.46
CA PRO A 444 26.98 8.06 13.07
C PRO A 444 25.86 9.09 12.85
N VAL A 445 25.73 10.01 13.79
CA VAL A 445 25.07 11.30 13.56
C VAL A 445 25.96 12.11 12.62
N GLN A 446 25.38 12.67 11.59
CA GLN A 446 26.05 13.46 10.58
C GLN A 446 25.69 14.94 10.77
N ILE A 447 26.69 15.79 10.87
CA ILE A 447 26.48 17.22 11.08
C ILE A 447 27.16 17.98 9.95
N VAL A 448 26.38 18.77 9.23
CA VAL A 448 26.86 19.66 8.18
C VAL A 448 26.77 21.08 8.69
N THR A 449 27.86 21.85 8.59
CA THR A 449 27.94 23.22 9.14
C THR A 449 28.84 24.10 8.28
N ASN A 450 28.83 25.40 8.53
CA ASN A 450 29.82 26.31 7.92
C ASN A 450 31.24 26.01 8.39
N ALA A 451 32.19 26.02 7.48
CA ALA A 451 33.61 25.70 7.77
C ALA A 451 34.23 26.55 8.88
N GLU A 452 33.84 27.85 8.97
CA GLU A 452 34.32 28.75 10.05
C GLU A 452 33.82 28.36 11.43
N SER A 453 32.68 27.65 11.53
CA SER A 453 32.07 27.23 12.80
C SER A 453 32.38 25.78 13.17
N ALA A 454 33.12 25.04 12.33
CA ALA A 454 33.31 23.60 12.46
C ALA A 454 33.85 23.15 13.81
N ASP A 455 34.91 23.84 14.30
CA ASP A 455 35.50 23.50 15.61
C ASP A 455 34.56 23.77 16.79
N ALA A 456 33.79 24.86 16.71
CA ALA A 456 32.82 25.21 17.76
C ALA A 456 31.64 24.23 17.77
N VAL A 457 31.18 23.82 16.59
CA VAL A 457 30.11 22.79 16.43
C VAL A 457 30.61 21.45 16.92
N ARG A 458 31.84 21.04 16.57
CA ARG A 458 32.44 19.80 17.06
C ARG A 458 32.53 19.78 18.59
N GLN A 459 32.97 20.88 19.18
CA GLN A 459 33.05 20.99 20.65
C GLN A 459 31.65 20.92 21.29
N ALA A 460 30.66 21.65 20.80
CA ALA A 460 29.29 21.61 21.29
C ALA A 460 28.69 20.19 21.21
N THR A 461 28.99 19.48 20.10
CA THR A 461 28.55 18.08 19.93
C THR A 461 29.24 17.17 20.96
N ALA A 462 30.55 17.30 21.16
CA ALA A 462 31.33 16.46 22.10
C ALA A 462 30.89 16.67 23.57
N GLU A 463 30.41 17.85 23.93
CA GLU A 463 29.91 18.18 25.28
C GLU A 463 28.45 17.69 25.49
N THR A 464 27.78 17.20 24.43
CA THR A 464 26.38 16.74 24.50
C THR A 464 26.28 15.34 25.12
N GLU A 465 25.42 15.20 26.15
CA GLU A 465 25.21 13.92 26.82
C GLU A 465 24.57 12.88 25.83
N GLY A 466 25.20 11.70 25.73
CA GLY A 466 24.80 10.61 24.86
C GLY A 466 25.63 10.49 23.58
N ILE A 467 26.62 11.37 23.39
CA ILE A 467 27.64 11.26 22.37
C ILE A 467 28.83 10.48 22.93
N ALA A 468 29.31 9.46 22.19
CA ALA A 468 30.44 8.63 22.56
C ALA A 468 31.76 9.20 22.02
N SER A 469 31.78 9.63 20.77
CA SER A 469 32.94 10.21 20.12
C SER A 469 32.54 11.20 19.03
N VAL A 470 33.44 12.14 18.68
CA VAL A 470 33.20 13.09 17.58
C VAL A 470 34.47 13.11 16.71
N GLY A 471 34.26 12.87 15.43
CA GLY A 471 35.32 12.86 14.42
C GLY A 471 35.89 14.26 14.15
N GLU A 472 37.02 14.31 13.43
CA GLU A 472 37.60 15.56 12.96
C GLU A 472 36.79 16.13 11.79
N PRO A 473 36.55 17.46 11.72
CA PRO A 473 35.81 18.05 10.63
C PRO A 473 36.49 17.83 9.28
N ARG A 474 35.72 17.34 8.30
CA ARG A 474 36.11 17.32 6.88
C ARG A 474 35.61 18.58 6.22
N VAL A 475 36.48 19.40 5.64
CA VAL A 475 36.11 20.68 5.07
C VAL A 475 36.21 20.64 3.55
N THR A 476 35.12 21.06 2.87
CA THR A 476 35.09 21.21 1.42
C THR A 476 34.47 22.57 1.10
N GLY A 477 35.25 23.49 0.52
CA GLY A 477 34.83 24.88 0.27
C GLY A 477 34.45 25.61 1.56
N ASP A 478 33.24 26.13 1.64
CA ASP A 478 32.69 26.86 2.80
C ASP A 478 31.92 25.97 3.77
N THR A 479 31.89 24.66 3.55
CA THR A 479 31.11 23.68 4.34
C THR A 479 32.00 22.70 5.04
N ALA A 480 31.65 22.27 6.25
CA ALA A 480 32.31 21.24 7.03
C ALA A 480 31.32 20.11 7.37
N TYR A 481 31.83 18.89 7.34
CA TYR A 481 31.09 17.66 7.68
C TYR A 481 31.75 17.00 8.89
N ILE A 482 30.93 16.64 9.89
CA ILE A 482 31.41 16.07 11.17
C ILE A 482 30.56 14.82 11.45
N GLU A 483 31.21 13.73 11.79
CA GLU A 483 30.57 12.49 12.25
C GLU A 483 30.66 12.39 13.77
N ALA A 484 29.57 11.99 14.41
CA ALA A 484 29.55 11.74 15.86
C ALA A 484 28.84 10.41 16.15
N SER A 485 29.49 9.58 16.99
CA SER A 485 28.94 8.29 17.38
C SER A 485 28.04 8.46 18.61
N LEU A 486 26.87 7.80 18.60
CA LEU A 486 25.95 7.76 19.72
C LEU A 486 26.26 6.63 20.69
N VAL A 487 25.94 6.82 21.96
CA VAL A 487 25.98 5.75 22.95
C VAL A 487 24.72 4.88 22.81
N GLY A 488 24.87 3.60 22.46
CA GLY A 488 23.79 2.61 22.44
C GLY A 488 23.09 2.44 21.10
N ASN A 489 21.86 1.90 21.10
CA ASN A 489 21.10 1.58 19.88
C ASN A 489 20.61 2.86 19.16
N PRO A 490 20.96 3.06 17.88
CA PRO A 490 20.56 4.24 17.11
C PRO A 490 19.03 4.35 16.90
N VAL A 491 18.28 3.26 17.04
CA VAL A 491 16.81 3.21 16.90
C VAL A 491 16.16 3.11 18.29
N SER A 492 16.48 4.05 19.18
CA SER A 492 15.94 4.08 20.54
C SER A 492 15.49 5.47 20.93
N ASP A 493 14.54 5.58 21.86
CA ASP A 493 14.13 6.88 22.42
C ASP A 493 15.30 7.65 23.03
N SER A 494 16.32 6.93 23.56
CA SER A 494 17.54 7.56 24.07
C SER A 494 18.34 8.22 22.94
N ALA A 495 18.50 7.55 21.80
CA ALA A 495 19.19 8.10 20.63
C ALA A 495 18.43 9.31 20.06
N TYR A 496 17.11 9.22 19.95
CA TYR A 496 16.27 10.32 19.49
C TYR A 496 16.39 11.57 20.39
N ASN A 497 16.34 11.39 21.71
CA ASN A 497 16.55 12.48 22.65
C ASN A 497 17.99 13.05 22.57
N THR A 498 18.97 12.22 22.23
CA THR A 498 20.35 12.69 22.01
C THR A 498 20.45 13.53 20.74
N VAL A 499 19.82 13.10 19.63
CA VAL A 499 19.75 13.89 18.40
C VAL A 499 19.11 15.26 18.65
N GLU A 500 17.99 15.33 19.40
CA GLU A 500 17.39 16.61 19.78
C GLU A 500 18.34 17.50 20.57
N ARG A 501 19.06 16.93 21.56
CA ARG A 501 20.07 17.70 22.33
C ARG A 501 21.23 18.17 21.46
N VAL A 502 21.68 17.36 20.50
CA VAL A 502 22.72 17.75 19.55
C VAL A 502 22.22 18.91 18.69
N ARG A 503 21.00 18.83 18.14
CA ARG A 503 20.37 19.94 17.40
C ARG A 503 20.36 21.22 18.20
N ASP A 504 19.87 21.17 19.44
CA ASP A 504 19.83 22.34 20.34
C ASP A 504 21.22 22.92 20.56
N ALA A 505 22.24 22.06 20.78
CA ALA A 505 23.60 22.48 21.04
C ALA A 505 24.27 23.13 19.81
N VAL A 506 24.14 22.52 18.62
CA VAL A 506 24.80 23.02 17.39
C VAL A 506 24.11 24.25 16.84
N HIS A 507 22.77 24.35 16.96
CA HIS A 507 22.02 25.55 16.57
C HIS A 507 22.30 26.73 17.49
N ALA A 508 22.71 26.51 18.72
CA ALA A 508 23.11 27.57 19.64
C ALA A 508 24.46 28.20 19.26
N VAL A 509 25.25 27.58 18.39
CA VAL A 509 26.56 28.12 17.92
C VAL A 509 26.26 29.23 16.89
N PRO A 510 26.70 30.48 17.16
CA PRO A 510 26.40 31.58 16.26
C PRO A 510 27.02 31.42 14.87
N GLY A 511 26.23 31.53 13.82
CA GLY A 511 26.68 31.47 12.43
C GLY A 511 27.05 30.06 11.95
N SER A 512 26.65 29.02 12.70
CA SER A 512 26.94 27.63 12.30
C SER A 512 26.10 27.17 11.11
N ASP A 513 24.84 27.62 10.99
CA ASP A 513 23.83 27.09 10.05
C ASP A 513 23.88 25.56 10.02
N ALA A 514 24.09 24.95 11.19
CA ALA A 514 24.31 23.51 11.31
C ALA A 514 23.04 22.72 11.04
N LEU A 515 23.20 21.62 10.32
CA LEU A 515 22.14 20.63 10.01
C LEU A 515 22.56 19.27 10.56
N VAL A 516 21.65 18.60 11.26
CA VAL A 516 21.89 17.31 11.90
C VAL A 516 21.11 16.21 11.19
N GLY A 517 21.84 15.27 10.60
CA GLY A 517 21.35 14.11 9.89
C GLY A 517 21.90 12.79 10.45
N GLY A 518 21.91 11.77 9.60
CA GLY A 518 22.29 10.41 9.96
C GLY A 518 21.09 9.56 10.38
N ALA A 519 21.30 8.24 10.53
CA ALA A 519 20.22 7.27 10.68
C ALA A 519 19.26 7.59 11.84
N SER A 520 19.78 7.92 13.02
CA SER A 520 18.92 8.25 14.18
C SER A 520 18.08 9.51 13.97
N ALA A 521 18.62 10.52 13.26
CA ALA A 521 17.89 11.73 12.91
C ALA A 521 16.79 11.43 11.87
N PHE A 522 17.06 10.58 10.90
CA PHE A 522 16.04 10.12 9.94
C PHE A 522 14.89 9.40 10.61
N TYR A 523 15.15 8.49 11.53
CA TYR A 523 14.10 7.78 12.27
C TYR A 523 13.28 8.73 13.15
N LEU A 524 13.92 9.69 13.82
CA LEU A 524 13.25 10.71 14.61
C LEU A 524 12.33 11.56 13.73
N ASP A 525 12.84 12.12 12.64
CA ASP A 525 12.09 13.01 11.76
C ASP A 525 10.94 12.27 11.06
N THR A 526 11.17 11.03 10.63
CA THR A 526 10.12 10.16 10.07
C THR A 526 9.01 9.89 11.08
N ARG A 527 9.35 9.64 12.34
CA ARG A 527 8.38 9.44 13.43
C ARG A 527 7.55 10.71 13.67
N VAL A 528 8.20 11.87 13.73
CA VAL A 528 7.53 13.16 13.94
C VAL A 528 6.60 13.50 12.78
N ALA A 529 7.08 13.38 11.55
CA ALA A 529 6.30 13.61 10.34
C ALA A 529 5.09 12.67 10.24
N SER A 530 5.30 11.36 10.48
CA SER A 530 4.20 10.38 10.46
C SER A 530 3.14 10.67 11.53
N GLN A 531 3.53 11.12 12.71
CA GLN A 531 2.57 11.53 13.73
C GLN A 531 1.79 12.79 13.31
N HIS A 532 2.44 13.77 12.71
CA HIS A 532 1.78 14.95 12.15
C HIS A 532 0.81 14.56 11.02
N ASP A 533 1.24 13.71 10.10
CA ASP A 533 0.42 13.19 9.01
C ASP A 533 -0.84 12.47 9.52
N ASN A 534 -0.72 11.65 10.57
CA ASN A 534 -1.87 11.00 11.21
C ASN A 534 -2.90 12.03 11.71
N TRP A 535 -2.45 13.11 12.37
CA TRP A 535 -3.33 14.14 12.90
C TRP A 535 -3.96 15.03 11.83
N LEU A 536 -3.31 15.21 10.70
CA LEU A 536 -3.78 16.06 9.61
C LEU A 536 -4.65 15.28 8.61
N VAL A 537 -4.15 14.16 8.10
CA VAL A 537 -4.76 13.41 7.00
C VAL A 537 -6.01 12.65 7.46
N ILE A 538 -5.95 11.98 8.62
CA ILE A 538 -7.09 11.17 9.11
C ILE A 538 -8.37 12.01 9.23
N PRO A 539 -8.39 13.15 9.94
CA PRO A 539 -9.58 13.98 10.01
C PRO A 539 -10.02 14.53 8.65
N MET A 540 -9.07 14.88 7.77
CA MET A 540 -9.37 15.40 6.45
C MET A 540 -10.10 14.36 5.58
N VAL A 541 -9.61 13.13 5.56
CA VAL A 541 -10.28 12.01 4.86
C VAL A 541 -11.68 11.80 5.42
N LEU A 542 -11.86 11.77 6.74
CA LEU A 542 -13.18 11.61 7.37
C LEU A 542 -14.15 12.73 6.99
N ILE A 543 -13.68 13.97 6.92
CA ILE A 543 -14.49 15.14 6.50
C ILE A 543 -14.90 15.01 5.04
N VAL A 544 -13.97 14.70 4.16
CA VAL A 544 -14.24 14.50 2.71
C VAL A 544 -15.28 13.41 2.51
N VAL A 545 -15.07 12.27 3.14
CA VAL A 545 -15.99 11.13 3.09
C VAL A 545 -17.37 11.49 3.67
N PHE A 546 -17.41 12.20 4.80
CA PHE A 546 -18.66 12.66 5.38
C PHE A 546 -19.48 13.49 4.38
N PHE A 547 -18.85 14.47 3.73
CA PHE A 547 -19.55 15.31 2.76
C PHE A 547 -20.06 14.52 1.55
N ILE A 548 -19.28 13.57 1.04
CA ILE A 548 -19.70 12.70 -0.06
C ILE A 548 -20.93 11.87 0.34
N LEU A 549 -20.89 11.26 1.53
CA LEU A 549 -22.02 10.49 2.07
C LEU A 549 -23.26 11.34 2.29
N VAL A 550 -23.10 12.56 2.83
CA VAL A 550 -24.23 13.51 2.99
C VAL A 550 -24.87 13.85 1.66
N LEU A 551 -24.06 14.16 0.65
CA LEU A 551 -24.54 14.48 -0.70
C LEU A 551 -25.30 13.28 -1.33
N LEU A 552 -24.76 12.08 -1.19
CA LEU A 552 -25.33 10.86 -1.77
C LEU A 552 -26.59 10.42 -1.05
N LEU A 553 -26.55 10.32 0.27
CA LEU A 553 -27.66 9.82 1.09
C LEU A 553 -28.71 10.90 1.37
N ARG A 554 -28.35 12.18 1.18
CA ARG A 554 -29.21 13.34 1.53
C ARG A 554 -29.74 13.25 2.96
N ALA A 555 -28.87 12.86 3.89
CA ALA A 555 -29.12 12.69 5.31
C ALA A 555 -27.88 13.10 6.07
N LEU A 556 -27.98 13.41 7.36
CA LEU A 556 -26.86 13.71 8.24
C LEU A 556 -26.58 12.58 9.24
N VAL A 557 -27.63 11.94 9.76
CA VAL A 557 -27.48 10.90 10.79
C VAL A 557 -26.83 9.63 10.21
N ALA A 558 -27.28 9.18 9.02
CA ALA A 558 -26.70 8.00 8.39
C ALA A 558 -25.18 8.13 8.12
N PRO A 559 -24.67 9.23 7.51
CA PRO A 559 -23.23 9.42 7.33
C PRO A 559 -22.44 9.43 8.64
N LEU A 560 -22.93 10.10 9.69
CA LEU A 560 -22.25 10.13 10.99
C LEU A 560 -22.10 8.72 11.58
N LEU A 561 -23.18 7.94 11.54
CA LEU A 561 -23.15 6.56 12.03
C LEU A 561 -22.25 5.66 11.20
N LEU A 562 -22.27 5.81 9.87
CA LEU A 562 -21.38 5.06 8.99
C LEU A 562 -19.92 5.35 9.28
N ILE A 563 -19.54 6.62 9.45
CA ILE A 563 -18.17 7.01 9.83
C ILE A 563 -17.81 6.42 11.19
N ALA A 564 -18.69 6.50 12.19
CA ALA A 564 -18.42 5.90 13.50
C ALA A 564 -18.19 4.39 13.42
N THR A 565 -18.97 3.67 12.57
CA THR A 565 -18.76 2.23 12.36
C THR A 565 -17.45 1.92 11.64
N VAL A 566 -17.01 2.78 10.71
CA VAL A 566 -15.74 2.62 9.99
C VAL A 566 -14.55 2.88 10.91
N ILE A 567 -14.60 3.91 11.76
CA ILE A 567 -13.56 4.16 12.77
C ILE A 567 -13.45 2.97 13.73
N LEU A 568 -14.58 2.44 14.16
CA LEU A 568 -14.59 1.26 15.05
C LEU A 568 -14.04 0.01 14.35
N SER A 569 -14.36 -0.19 13.08
CA SER A 569 -13.83 -1.28 12.24
C SER A 569 -12.33 -1.16 12.05
N TYR A 570 -11.85 0.04 11.74
CA TYR A 570 -10.43 0.35 11.62
C TYR A 570 -9.68 0.06 12.92
N GLY A 571 -10.17 0.58 14.05
CA GLY A 571 -9.55 0.30 15.34
C GLY A 571 -9.51 -1.19 15.67
N ALA A 572 -10.59 -1.93 15.38
CA ALA A 572 -10.65 -3.38 15.56
C ALA A 572 -9.68 -4.14 14.67
N ALA A 573 -9.58 -3.74 13.39
CA ALA A 573 -8.64 -4.35 12.44
C ALA A 573 -7.19 -4.10 12.87
N LEU A 574 -6.86 -2.86 13.20
CA LEU A 574 -5.52 -2.47 13.65
C LEU A 574 -5.14 -3.16 14.96
N GLY A 575 -6.08 -3.25 15.93
CA GLY A 575 -5.82 -3.88 17.21
C GLY A 575 -5.59 -5.39 17.11
N VAL A 576 -6.36 -6.10 16.26
CA VAL A 576 -6.12 -7.53 16.00
C VAL A 576 -4.79 -7.72 15.25
N SER A 577 -4.48 -6.85 14.29
CA SER A 577 -3.22 -6.91 13.57
C SER A 577 -2.03 -6.75 14.50
N ALA A 578 -2.07 -5.75 15.40
CA ALA A 578 -1.00 -5.51 16.36
C ALA A 578 -0.74 -6.73 17.28
N LEU A 579 -1.80 -7.39 17.75
CA LEU A 579 -1.67 -8.61 18.56
C LEU A 579 -1.06 -9.78 17.77
N LEU A 580 -1.46 -9.94 16.49
CA LEU A 580 -0.98 -11.05 15.68
C LEU A 580 0.45 -10.84 15.18
N PHE A 581 0.88 -9.60 14.98
CA PHE A 581 2.23 -9.32 14.52
C PHE A 581 3.28 -9.79 15.53
N GLY A 582 3.10 -9.49 16.82
CA GLY A 582 4.01 -9.97 17.84
C GLY A 582 3.95 -11.48 18.05
N GLU A 583 2.73 -12.05 18.13
CA GLU A 583 2.55 -13.46 18.50
C GLU A 583 2.74 -14.45 17.34
N VAL A 584 2.41 -14.07 16.10
CA VAL A 584 2.41 -14.98 14.94
C VAL A 584 3.58 -14.70 14.00
N PHE A 585 3.85 -13.44 13.73
CA PHE A 585 4.90 -13.03 12.78
C PHE A 585 6.23 -12.72 13.46
N SER A 586 6.28 -12.71 14.79
CA SER A 586 7.47 -12.38 15.59
C SER A 586 8.09 -11.02 15.23
N VAL A 587 7.25 -10.06 14.83
CA VAL A 587 7.64 -8.69 14.51
C VAL A 587 6.90 -7.76 15.47
N ASP A 588 7.64 -7.19 16.42
CA ASP A 588 7.05 -6.33 17.47
C ASP A 588 6.85 -4.89 16.98
N ASN A 589 7.58 -4.47 15.95
CA ASN A 589 7.56 -3.12 15.41
C ASN A 589 6.80 -3.05 14.07
N SER A 590 6.27 -1.88 13.78
CA SER A 590 5.64 -1.54 12.50
C SER A 590 6.19 -0.21 12.01
N ASP A 591 6.12 0.01 10.70
CA ASP A 591 6.47 1.30 10.11
C ASP A 591 5.60 2.42 10.70
N SER A 592 6.19 3.61 10.86
CA SER A 592 5.51 4.76 11.44
C SER A 592 4.31 5.25 10.60
N ALA A 593 4.33 5.05 9.28
CA ALA A 593 3.24 5.38 8.37
C ALA A 593 2.14 4.28 8.31
N PHE A 594 2.39 3.09 8.86
CA PHE A 594 1.47 1.95 8.81
C PHE A 594 0.05 2.26 9.27
N PRO A 595 -0.19 2.95 10.42
CA PRO A 595 -1.55 3.25 10.87
C PRO A 595 -2.30 4.14 9.86
N LEU A 596 -1.64 5.15 9.28
CA LEU A 596 -2.24 6.05 8.30
C LEU A 596 -2.63 5.32 7.03
N TRP A 597 -1.75 4.49 6.49
CA TRP A 597 -1.99 3.79 5.25
C TRP A 597 -3.11 2.76 5.40
N VAL A 598 -3.10 1.96 6.48
CA VAL A 598 -4.21 1.05 6.79
C VAL A 598 -5.52 1.81 6.94
N PHE A 599 -5.51 2.98 7.60
CA PHE A 599 -6.69 3.83 7.74
C PHE A 599 -7.24 4.27 6.39
N VAL A 600 -6.39 4.84 5.54
CA VAL A 600 -6.79 5.37 4.24
C VAL A 600 -7.37 4.27 3.36
N PHE A 601 -6.72 3.09 3.31
CA PHE A 601 -7.24 1.95 2.55
C PHE A 601 -8.55 1.42 3.10
N LEU A 602 -8.67 1.19 4.40
CA LEU A 602 -9.90 0.67 5.00
C LEU A 602 -11.06 1.65 4.87
N VAL A 603 -10.80 2.95 5.06
CA VAL A 603 -11.84 3.97 4.92
C VAL A 603 -12.24 4.15 3.46
N ALA A 604 -11.26 4.32 2.56
CA ALA A 604 -11.55 4.54 1.14
C ALA A 604 -12.29 3.35 0.50
N LEU A 605 -11.87 2.12 0.79
CA LEU A 605 -12.44 0.90 0.22
C LEU A 605 -13.63 0.36 1.01
N GLY A 606 -13.66 0.52 2.34
CA GLY A 606 -14.75 0.05 3.18
C GLY A 606 -16.03 0.86 3.02
N ILE A 607 -15.92 2.17 2.81
CA ILE A 607 -17.09 3.04 2.62
C ILE A 607 -17.83 2.75 1.33
N ASP A 608 -17.15 2.33 0.30
CA ASP A 608 -17.74 1.95 -0.99
C ASP A 608 -18.90 0.98 -0.81
N TYR A 609 -18.68 -0.01 -0.03
CA TYR A 609 -19.69 -1.01 0.23
C TYR A 609 -20.84 -0.48 1.10
N ASN A 610 -20.57 0.44 2.03
CA ASN A 610 -21.62 1.13 2.78
C ASN A 610 -22.49 1.99 1.86
N ILE A 611 -21.89 2.64 0.86
CA ILE A 611 -22.59 3.39 -0.18
C ILE A 611 -23.55 2.49 -0.93
N PHE A 612 -23.12 1.29 -1.36
CA PHE A 612 -23.98 0.37 -2.11
C PHE A 612 -25.15 -0.15 -1.28
N LEU A 613 -24.91 -0.59 -0.04
CA LEU A 613 -25.97 -1.03 0.86
C LEU A 613 -26.98 0.09 1.11
N MET A 614 -26.48 1.27 1.54
CA MET A 614 -27.34 2.37 1.96
C MET A 614 -28.10 3.02 0.81
N THR A 615 -27.52 3.04 -0.40
CA THR A 615 -28.24 3.47 -1.60
C THR A 615 -29.40 2.53 -1.91
N ARG A 616 -29.18 1.22 -1.82
CA ARG A 616 -30.25 0.23 -2.02
C ARG A 616 -31.31 0.31 -0.93
N VAL A 617 -30.88 0.40 0.33
CA VAL A 617 -31.81 0.60 1.47
C VAL A 617 -32.66 1.84 1.25
N ARG A 618 -32.08 2.95 0.77
CA ARG A 618 -32.81 4.19 0.49
C ARG A 618 -33.83 4.03 -0.65
N GLU A 619 -33.48 3.33 -1.73
CA GLU A 619 -34.39 3.02 -2.84
C GLU A 619 -35.59 2.22 -2.35
N GLU A 620 -35.37 1.18 -1.56
CA GLU A 620 -36.44 0.35 -1.02
C GLU A 620 -37.23 1.05 0.09
N ALA A 621 -36.57 1.86 0.93
CA ALA A 621 -37.22 2.65 1.97
C ALA A 621 -38.24 3.65 1.39
N GLN A 622 -38.04 4.13 0.15
CA GLN A 622 -39.01 4.98 -0.53
C GLN A 622 -40.30 4.24 -0.89
N LYS A 623 -40.25 2.92 -1.03
CA LYS A 623 -41.40 2.06 -1.46
C LYS A 623 -42.11 1.44 -0.26
N VAL A 624 -41.33 0.87 0.68
CA VAL A 624 -41.84 -0.02 1.74
C VAL A 624 -41.49 0.39 3.17
N GLY A 625 -40.88 1.58 3.35
CA GLY A 625 -40.43 2.07 4.65
C GLY A 625 -39.00 1.62 5.04
N SER A 626 -38.40 2.30 6.01
CA SER A 626 -36.97 2.17 6.32
C SER A 626 -36.58 0.79 6.83
N ARG A 627 -37.34 0.20 7.74
CA ARG A 627 -37.01 -1.11 8.34
C ARG A 627 -37.13 -2.26 7.34
N ARG A 628 -38.25 -2.32 6.59
CA ARG A 628 -38.39 -3.31 5.51
C ARG A 628 -37.39 -3.09 4.39
N GLY A 629 -37.13 -1.83 4.04
CA GLY A 629 -36.11 -1.45 3.06
C GLY A 629 -34.71 -1.93 3.43
N ALA A 630 -34.32 -1.88 4.73
CA ALA A 630 -33.05 -2.38 5.21
C ALA A 630 -32.91 -3.90 5.03
N LEU A 631 -33.95 -4.68 5.31
CA LEU A 631 -33.94 -6.14 5.13
C LEU A 631 -33.88 -6.55 3.66
N ILE A 632 -34.67 -5.88 2.80
CA ILE A 632 -34.62 -6.13 1.36
C ILE A 632 -33.26 -5.73 0.79
N GLY A 633 -32.73 -4.57 1.23
CA GLY A 633 -31.41 -4.10 0.84
C GLY A 633 -30.32 -5.12 1.20
N LEU A 634 -30.30 -5.61 2.45
CA LEU A 634 -29.33 -6.63 2.89
C LEU A 634 -29.48 -7.94 2.09
N ALA A 635 -30.71 -8.43 1.92
CA ALA A 635 -30.94 -9.68 1.20
C ALA A 635 -30.53 -9.60 -0.29
N ALA A 636 -30.77 -8.45 -0.93
CA ALA A 636 -30.46 -8.23 -2.34
C ALA A 636 -28.97 -7.99 -2.60
N THR A 637 -28.28 -7.26 -1.70
CA THR A 637 -26.89 -6.83 -1.93
C THR A 637 -25.86 -7.64 -1.17
N GLY A 638 -26.23 -8.29 -0.07
CA GLY A 638 -25.31 -8.94 0.85
C GLY A 638 -24.41 -9.99 0.17
N GLY A 639 -24.95 -10.80 -0.74
CA GLY A 639 -24.14 -11.79 -1.47
C GLY A 639 -23.09 -11.17 -2.39
N VAL A 640 -23.47 -10.15 -3.16
CA VAL A 640 -22.58 -9.45 -4.10
C VAL A 640 -21.46 -8.74 -3.34
N ILE A 641 -21.85 -8.05 -2.29
CA ILE A 641 -20.94 -7.28 -1.44
C ILE A 641 -19.93 -8.20 -0.71
N THR A 642 -20.40 -9.34 -0.17
CA THR A 642 -19.48 -10.30 0.47
C THR A 642 -18.48 -10.89 -0.53
N SER A 643 -18.92 -11.17 -1.75
CA SER A 643 -18.01 -11.64 -2.79
C SER A 643 -16.99 -10.59 -3.19
N ALA A 644 -17.41 -9.33 -3.29
CA ALA A 644 -16.56 -8.19 -3.58
C ALA A 644 -15.51 -7.99 -2.46
N GLY A 645 -15.94 -7.98 -1.19
CA GLY A 645 -15.03 -7.89 -0.07
C GLY A 645 -14.04 -9.07 0.02
N LEU A 646 -14.46 -10.29 -0.35
CA LEU A 646 -13.55 -11.43 -0.46
C LEU A 646 -12.48 -11.23 -1.56
N VAL A 647 -12.88 -10.70 -2.72
CA VAL A 647 -11.92 -10.39 -3.81
C VAL A 647 -10.92 -9.36 -3.32
N LEU A 648 -11.40 -8.26 -2.76
CA LEU A 648 -10.53 -7.18 -2.28
C LEU A 648 -9.59 -7.65 -1.16
N ALA A 649 -10.11 -8.37 -0.17
CA ALA A 649 -9.29 -8.95 0.88
C ALA A 649 -8.24 -9.93 0.33
N GLY A 650 -8.64 -10.77 -0.60
CA GLY A 650 -7.73 -11.71 -1.25
C GLY A 650 -6.64 -11.03 -2.08
N THR A 651 -6.97 -9.96 -2.81
CA THR A 651 -5.97 -9.19 -3.57
C THR A 651 -4.99 -8.48 -2.63
N PHE A 652 -5.45 -7.86 -1.53
CA PHE A 652 -4.54 -7.28 -0.54
C PHE A 652 -3.68 -8.33 0.16
N ALA A 653 -4.22 -9.51 0.45
CA ALA A 653 -3.44 -10.61 1.02
C ALA A 653 -2.26 -11.05 0.12
N THR A 654 -2.32 -10.82 -1.19
CA THR A 654 -1.19 -11.12 -2.08
C THR A 654 0.01 -10.20 -1.87
N LEU A 655 -0.12 -9.04 -1.20
CA LEU A 655 1.03 -8.24 -0.78
C LEU A 655 1.97 -9.03 0.15
N ALA A 656 1.45 -9.99 0.88
CA ALA A 656 2.28 -10.86 1.72
C ALA A 656 3.19 -11.83 0.93
N THR A 657 3.10 -11.87 -0.39
CA THR A 657 4.06 -12.61 -1.24
C THR A 657 5.37 -11.86 -1.44
N ILE A 658 5.39 -10.57 -1.16
CA ILE A 658 6.59 -9.74 -1.20
C ILE A 658 7.28 -9.87 0.17
N PRO A 659 8.56 -10.23 0.23
CA PRO A 659 9.26 -10.46 1.49
C PRO A 659 9.67 -9.13 2.18
N MET A 660 8.73 -8.20 2.30
CA MET A 660 8.88 -6.92 2.99
C MET A 660 7.87 -6.83 4.12
N THR A 661 8.34 -6.69 5.35
CA THR A 661 7.53 -6.69 6.57
C THR A 661 6.37 -5.69 6.50
N PHE A 662 6.63 -4.47 6.05
CA PHE A 662 5.59 -3.45 5.91
C PHE A 662 4.44 -3.90 4.97
N LEU A 663 4.77 -4.51 3.81
CA LEU A 663 3.78 -4.98 2.85
C LEU A 663 3.01 -6.20 3.36
N ILE A 664 3.67 -7.10 4.09
CA ILE A 664 3.03 -8.24 4.77
C ILE A 664 2.03 -7.73 5.82
N GLN A 665 2.45 -6.81 6.68
CA GLN A 665 1.62 -6.22 7.72
C GLN A 665 0.43 -5.48 7.12
N MET A 666 0.65 -4.64 6.09
CA MET A 666 -0.38 -3.88 5.41
C MET A 666 -1.36 -4.80 4.68
N GLY A 667 -0.86 -5.79 3.95
CA GLY A 667 -1.68 -6.78 3.25
C GLY A 667 -2.60 -7.52 4.21
N PHE A 668 -2.08 -7.99 5.35
CA PHE A 668 -2.86 -8.64 6.39
C PHE A 668 -3.90 -7.70 7.01
N ALA A 669 -3.49 -6.51 7.46
CA ALA A 669 -4.37 -5.58 8.17
C ALA A 669 -5.54 -5.10 7.29
N VAL A 670 -5.25 -4.78 6.01
CA VAL A 670 -6.28 -4.36 5.06
C VAL A 670 -7.18 -5.53 4.69
N ALA A 671 -6.63 -6.72 4.40
CA ALA A 671 -7.42 -7.90 4.08
C ALA A 671 -8.37 -8.27 5.22
N PHE A 672 -7.86 -8.35 6.45
CA PHE A 672 -8.65 -8.64 7.64
C PHE A 672 -9.71 -7.55 7.90
N GLY A 673 -9.33 -6.27 7.82
CA GLY A 673 -10.24 -5.15 8.02
C GLY A 673 -11.38 -5.11 7.00
N VAL A 674 -11.08 -5.38 5.72
CA VAL A 674 -12.11 -5.49 4.66
C VAL A 674 -13.07 -6.65 4.91
N LEU A 675 -12.57 -7.81 5.36
CA LEU A 675 -13.43 -8.94 5.75
C LEU A 675 -14.31 -8.60 6.95
N LEU A 676 -13.73 -7.98 7.96
CA LEU A 676 -14.45 -7.54 9.15
C LEU A 676 -15.56 -6.54 8.80
N ASP A 677 -15.23 -5.55 7.98
CA ASP A 677 -16.17 -4.54 7.52
C ASP A 677 -17.30 -5.16 6.69
N THR A 678 -16.96 -6.02 5.75
CA THR A 678 -17.92 -6.62 4.82
C THR A 678 -18.88 -7.60 5.50
N ILE A 679 -18.37 -8.46 6.37
CA ILE A 679 -19.15 -9.55 6.97
C ILE A 679 -19.85 -9.10 8.25
N ILE A 680 -19.16 -8.38 9.13
CA ILE A 680 -19.65 -8.03 10.47
C ILE A 680 -20.23 -6.60 10.49
N VAL A 681 -19.40 -5.61 10.15
CA VAL A 681 -19.81 -4.21 10.35
C VAL A 681 -21.01 -3.87 9.50
N ARG A 682 -20.96 -4.13 8.21
CA ARG A 682 -22.04 -3.78 7.30
C ARG A 682 -23.24 -4.71 7.40
N SER A 683 -23.01 -6.00 7.35
CA SER A 683 -24.13 -6.95 7.27
C SER A 683 -24.87 -7.08 8.61
N VAL A 684 -24.17 -6.89 9.74
CA VAL A 684 -24.75 -7.04 11.08
C VAL A 684 -24.92 -5.68 11.76
N LEU A 685 -23.84 -4.92 11.98
CA LEU A 685 -23.87 -3.67 12.78
C LEU A 685 -24.70 -2.57 12.10
N VAL A 686 -24.39 -2.23 10.84
CA VAL A 686 -25.10 -1.17 10.09
C VAL A 686 -26.56 -1.56 9.87
N THR A 687 -26.84 -2.84 9.56
CA THR A 687 -28.21 -3.32 9.40
C THR A 687 -28.99 -3.23 10.72
N ALA A 688 -28.39 -3.61 11.85
CA ALA A 688 -29.03 -3.51 13.15
C ALA A 688 -29.31 -2.06 13.57
N LEU A 689 -28.39 -1.13 13.28
CA LEU A 689 -28.58 0.31 13.47
C LEU A 689 -29.75 0.85 12.61
N ASN A 690 -29.83 0.42 11.33
CA ASN A 690 -30.96 0.81 10.47
C ASN A 690 -32.31 0.31 10.99
N LEU A 691 -32.36 -0.90 11.52
CA LEU A 691 -33.56 -1.48 12.09
C LEU A 691 -34.00 -0.81 13.42
N ASP A 692 -33.04 -0.43 14.25
CA ASP A 692 -33.33 0.24 15.52
C ASP A 692 -33.76 1.70 15.32
N LEU A 693 -33.01 2.47 14.54
CA LEU A 693 -33.26 3.90 14.29
C LEU A 693 -34.39 4.15 13.28
N GLY A 694 -34.64 3.21 12.36
CA GLY A 694 -35.69 3.30 11.36
C GLY A 694 -35.63 4.61 10.56
N ARG A 695 -36.72 5.38 10.57
CA ARG A 695 -36.84 6.65 9.82
C ARG A 695 -35.87 7.74 10.28
N HIS A 696 -35.43 7.74 11.52
CA HIS A 696 -34.53 8.77 12.08
C HIS A 696 -33.15 8.77 11.42
N MET A 697 -32.74 7.63 10.85
CA MET A 697 -31.50 7.50 10.10
C MET A 697 -31.42 8.47 8.91
N TRP A 698 -32.56 8.86 8.35
CA TRP A 698 -32.65 9.72 7.16
C TRP A 698 -32.83 11.21 7.48
N TRP A 699 -32.75 11.64 8.74
CA TRP A 699 -32.86 13.05 9.08
C TRP A 699 -31.73 13.87 8.43
N PRO A 700 -32.02 15.06 7.83
CA PRO A 700 -33.27 15.81 7.77
C PRO A 700 -34.13 15.56 6.48
N SER A 701 -33.88 14.50 5.72
CA SER A 701 -34.55 14.25 4.46
C SER A 701 -36.06 14.01 4.61
N ARG A 702 -36.79 14.06 3.47
CA ARG A 702 -38.25 13.78 3.45
C ARG A 702 -38.60 12.36 3.92
N LEU A 703 -37.67 11.40 3.82
CA LEU A 703 -37.85 10.03 4.30
C LEU A 703 -38.00 9.96 5.84
N SER A 704 -37.39 10.86 6.58
CA SER A 704 -37.52 10.91 8.04
C SER A 704 -38.92 11.30 8.52
N ARG A 705 -39.73 11.89 7.64
CA ARG A 705 -41.08 12.39 7.95
C ARG A 705 -42.21 11.45 7.48
N ARG A 706 -41.86 10.34 6.82
CA ARG A 706 -42.87 9.36 6.36
C ARG A 706 -43.22 8.38 7.47
N GLU A 707 -44.51 8.17 7.71
CA GLU A 707 -45.10 7.36 8.80
C GLU A 707 -45.25 5.86 8.48
N TYR A 708 -44.57 5.30 7.48
CA TYR A 708 -44.75 3.92 7.05
C TYR A 708 -44.24 2.83 8.01
N ASP A 709 -43.62 3.18 9.13
CA ASP A 709 -42.79 2.23 9.90
C ASP A 709 -43.41 1.71 11.22
N GLU A 710 -44.69 1.97 11.52
CA GLU A 710 -45.17 1.72 12.88
C GLU A 710 -45.71 0.29 13.15
N GLN A 711 -45.90 -0.53 12.13
CA GLN A 711 -46.40 -1.91 12.33
C GLN A 711 -45.44 -2.94 11.71
N PHE A 712 -44.43 -3.35 12.46
CA PHE A 712 -43.68 -4.55 12.18
C PHE A 712 -44.32 -5.69 13.04
N GLU A 713 -45.42 -6.23 12.60
CA GLU A 713 -45.86 -7.54 13.03
C GLU A 713 -45.00 -8.59 12.32
N ASP A 714 -44.48 -9.56 13.12
CA ASP A 714 -43.73 -10.71 12.59
C ASP A 714 -44.59 -11.34 11.47
N PRO A 715 -44.12 -11.46 10.23
CA PRO A 715 -44.96 -12.02 9.18
C PRO A 715 -45.35 -13.44 9.58
N ASP A 716 -46.65 -13.69 9.73
CA ASP A 716 -47.18 -15.02 9.94
C ASP A 716 -46.66 -15.90 8.79
N PRO A 717 -46.04 -17.06 9.07
CA PRO A 717 -45.56 -17.96 8.04
C PRO A 717 -46.61 -18.38 7.02
N THR A 718 -47.89 -18.11 7.30
CA THR A 718 -49.03 -18.35 6.38
C THR A 718 -49.32 -17.19 5.44
N GLU A 719 -48.94 -15.93 5.78
CA GLU A 719 -49.15 -14.77 4.90
C GLU A 719 -48.07 -14.66 3.79
N GLU A 720 -46.95 -15.38 3.88
CA GLU A 720 -45.91 -15.42 2.83
C GLU A 720 -46.42 -15.93 1.47
N ARG A 721 -47.59 -16.54 1.42
CA ARG A 721 -48.20 -17.03 0.17
C ARG A 721 -49.08 -16.02 -0.55
N GLU A 722 -49.57 -14.98 0.14
CA GLU A 722 -50.53 -14.02 -0.43
C GLU A 722 -49.91 -12.67 -0.86
N LEU A 723 -48.67 -12.39 -0.54
CA LEU A 723 -47.97 -11.11 -0.87
C LEU A 723 -47.18 -11.13 -2.19
N ILE A 724 -47.51 -12.08 -3.08
CA ILE A 724 -47.03 -12.04 -4.46
C ILE A 724 -48.17 -11.48 -5.31
N PRO A 725 -48.18 -10.20 -5.68
CA PRO A 725 -49.06 -9.75 -6.74
C PRO A 725 -48.56 -10.40 -8.04
N ILE A 726 -49.38 -11.29 -8.56
CA ILE A 726 -49.35 -11.70 -9.97
C ILE A 726 -49.68 -10.45 -10.78
N GLY A 727 -48.69 -9.83 -11.40
CA GLY A 727 -48.80 -8.68 -12.25
C GLY A 727 -47.48 -8.33 -12.90
#